data_f54b117ede01666369bf97c969601ab3
#
_entry.id   f54b117ede01666369bf97c969601ab3
#
_cell.length_a   1.000
_cell.length_b   1.000
_cell.length_c   1.000
_cell.angle_alpha   90.00
_cell.angle_beta   90.00
_cell.angle_gamma   90.00
#
_symmetry.space_group_name_H-M   'P 1'
#
loop_
_entity.id
_entity.type
_entity.pdbx_description
1 polymer ?
#
loop_
_entity_poly.entity_id
_entity_poly.type
_entity_poly.pdbx_seq_one_letter_code
_entity_poly.pdbx_strand_id
1 'polypeptide(L)'
;SNLDIDVTKTTTLSMNIAGNVNNASKPYTGLGSAGMLINMYYSTPFSSPGLVDGKLVNASTDYPDLRMPFTGGSGMGYYGGGFMRTSNNTLNADVQLKQKLDFITKGLSFHIKGSYNSGFTSYTQASASVATYTPVLQEDGTIAYKKYGQNSQLKYEDKDPAKSRDWYMEAALNYAREFGNHHVSALLLYNQSKIYYPSAYSDIPRGMVGIVGRATYDWKNRYMAEFNIGYNGSENYAPGKRFGTFPAGSFGWIVSEEKFWKPIKSVVSFLKFRYTIGLVGNDSFDGNKQRFLYMSDPYVVNNSSLINRDGHGFLFGINNSTVSPAAYENGKNNQDITWEKALKTNLGVDANFLNDRLRTSFDYYHEKRTDIMLSDGTAPSVLGFTPPLANLGEMRSWGWEITLKWNDQIGDNFRYNVGLNLMYNQNRVVERKEAPQNEEYMYQKGRRLGSRSQYKFFEYYNSETTPAHYKEVYGTDMPEQLVSDLKNGDCVYVDLNNDGKIDSNDMSRQFGFTDDPEYMAGLNMGFSWKGFDVSMQWTAAWNVSRSISSVFRQPFTDRTNSDQGGLLEYMLNHTWTPENPNPNAEYPRATFINDTNNYAESTLWEKDAKYLRLKNLQIAYNFNLPFMKKLKLNTMQLALSGYNLLTFTPYFWSDPESKASNSPSYPLTKTYSLSLKLGF
;
A
#
# COMPACT_ATOMS: atom_id res chain seq x y z
N SER A 1 5.44 2.43 -30.07
CA SER A 1 6.28 2.26 -31.26
C SER A 1 7.73 2.38 -30.85
N ASN A 2 8.55 1.38 -31.19
CA ASN A 2 9.99 1.36 -30.95
C ASN A 2 10.67 1.42 -32.30
N LEU A 3 11.69 2.26 -32.44
CA LEU A 3 12.45 2.45 -33.66
C LEU A 3 13.92 2.57 -33.34
N ASP A 4 14.73 1.70 -33.90
CA ASP A 4 16.19 1.76 -33.85
C ASP A 4 16.73 1.97 -35.26
N ILE A 5 17.51 3.03 -35.43
CA ILE A 5 18.08 3.43 -36.71
C ILE A 5 19.60 3.47 -36.56
N ASP A 6 20.30 2.68 -37.34
CA ASP A 6 21.75 2.82 -37.51
C ASP A 6 22.03 3.97 -38.48
N VAL A 7 22.19 5.17 -37.93
CA VAL A 7 22.46 6.40 -38.71
C VAL A 7 23.81 6.27 -39.43
N THR A 8 24.79 5.66 -38.74
CA THR A 8 26.09 5.25 -39.31
C THR A 8 26.49 3.90 -38.74
N LYS A 9 27.58 3.32 -39.20
CA LYS A 9 28.14 2.07 -38.63
C LYS A 9 28.50 2.18 -37.14
N THR A 10 28.61 3.38 -36.62
CA THR A 10 29.01 3.68 -35.22
C THR A 10 28.00 4.46 -34.43
N THR A 11 26.93 4.95 -35.08
CA THR A 11 25.91 5.80 -34.45
C THR A 11 24.54 5.15 -34.58
N THR A 12 23.89 4.88 -33.47
CA THR A 12 22.54 4.34 -33.41
C THR A 12 21.60 5.38 -32.74
N LEU A 13 20.47 5.67 -33.38
CA LEU A 13 19.38 6.48 -32.83
C LEU A 13 18.24 5.53 -32.44
N SER A 14 17.88 5.52 -31.16
CA SER A 14 16.73 4.77 -30.63
C SER A 14 15.64 5.72 -30.22
N MET A 15 14.41 5.44 -30.63
CA MET A 15 13.21 6.20 -30.27
C MET A 15 12.13 5.25 -29.76
N ASN A 16 11.52 5.59 -28.63
CA ASN A 16 10.41 4.85 -28.06
C ASN A 16 9.28 5.83 -27.76
N ILE A 17 8.09 5.63 -28.35
CA ILE A 17 6.92 6.45 -28.11
C ILE A 17 5.76 5.53 -27.71
N ALA A 18 5.17 5.79 -26.56
CA ALA A 18 4.01 5.10 -26.03
C ALA A 18 2.95 6.11 -25.59
N GLY A 19 1.72 5.85 -25.95
CA GLY A 19 0.55 6.63 -25.52
C GLY A 19 -0.55 5.71 -25.01
N ASN A 20 -1.30 6.17 -24.03
CA ASN A 20 -2.45 5.48 -23.48
C ASN A 20 -3.59 6.48 -23.24
N VAL A 21 -4.80 6.08 -23.58
CA VAL A 21 -6.04 6.79 -23.27
C VAL A 21 -6.94 5.86 -22.49
N ASN A 22 -7.30 6.26 -21.29
CA ASN A 22 -8.20 5.47 -20.42
C ASN A 22 -9.41 6.33 -20.04
N ASN A 23 -10.59 5.90 -20.48
CA ASN A 23 -11.85 6.55 -20.17
C ASN A 23 -12.62 5.75 -19.12
N ALA A 24 -13.04 6.42 -18.05
CA ALA A 24 -13.89 5.84 -17.03
C ALA A 24 -15.14 6.69 -16.82
N SER A 25 -16.26 6.04 -16.54
CA SER A 25 -17.51 6.70 -16.19
C SER A 25 -18.09 6.06 -14.93
N LYS A 26 -18.55 6.87 -13.99
CA LYS A 26 -19.19 6.43 -12.76
C LYS A 26 -20.32 7.37 -12.38
N PRO A 27 -21.31 6.92 -11.59
CA PRO A 27 -22.29 7.82 -10.99
C PRO A 27 -21.59 8.90 -10.14
N TYR A 28 -22.13 10.10 -10.13
CA TYR A 28 -21.70 11.15 -9.23
C TYR A 28 -22.17 10.82 -7.82
N THR A 29 -21.25 10.45 -6.97
CA THR A 29 -21.49 10.24 -5.55
C THR A 29 -20.48 11.07 -4.76
N GLY A 30 -20.89 11.87 -3.82
CA GLY A 30 -20.00 12.70 -3.01
C GLY A 30 -18.93 11.90 -2.22
N LEU A 31 -19.10 10.59 -2.09
CA LEU A 31 -18.21 9.68 -1.36
C LEU A 31 -17.27 8.86 -2.25
N GLY A 32 -17.24 9.11 -3.56
CA GLY A 32 -16.39 8.33 -4.49
C GLY A 32 -16.92 6.89 -4.73
N SER A 33 -16.05 6.03 -5.29
CA SER A 33 -16.43 4.64 -5.64
C SER A 33 -16.72 3.74 -4.44
N ALA A 34 -16.12 4.00 -3.29
CA ALA A 34 -16.38 3.28 -2.05
C ALA A 34 -17.71 3.72 -1.38
N GLY A 35 -18.21 4.90 -1.72
CA GLY A 35 -19.38 5.48 -1.08
C GLY A 35 -20.64 4.65 -1.20
N MET A 36 -20.83 3.98 -2.33
CA MET A 36 -21.97 3.08 -2.50
C MET A 36 -21.92 1.88 -1.54
N LEU A 37 -20.76 1.23 -1.43
CA LEU A 37 -20.59 0.09 -0.53
C LEU A 37 -20.77 0.53 0.93
N ILE A 38 -20.22 1.69 1.29
CA ILE A 38 -20.42 2.27 2.62
C ILE A 38 -21.92 2.46 2.88
N ASN A 39 -22.65 3.06 1.94
CA ASN A 39 -24.09 3.26 2.09
C ASN A 39 -24.86 1.94 2.25
N MET A 40 -24.48 0.90 1.55
CA MET A 40 -25.09 -0.42 1.72
C MET A 40 -24.90 -0.98 3.13
N TYR A 41 -23.70 -0.83 3.70
CA TYR A 41 -23.42 -1.30 5.07
C TYR A 41 -24.14 -0.48 6.15
N TYR A 42 -24.34 0.81 5.92
CA TYR A 42 -25.07 1.68 6.85
C TYR A 42 -26.59 1.65 6.68
N SER A 43 -27.09 1.08 5.59
CA SER A 43 -28.52 0.99 5.34
C SER A 43 -29.20 0.06 6.35
N THR A 44 -30.32 0.52 6.89
CA THR A 44 -31.20 -0.27 7.78
C THR A 44 -32.40 -0.82 7.01
N PRO A 45 -33.15 -1.77 7.57
CA PRO A 45 -34.43 -2.21 6.99
C PRO A 45 -35.43 -1.07 6.80
N PHE A 46 -35.28 0.02 7.53
CA PHE A 46 -36.12 1.22 7.45
C PHE A 46 -35.59 2.28 6.49
N SER A 47 -34.45 1.99 5.84
CA SER A 47 -33.90 2.87 4.78
C SER A 47 -34.81 2.85 3.55
N SER A 48 -34.57 3.82 2.66
CA SER A 48 -35.36 3.95 1.43
C SER A 48 -35.40 2.63 0.63
N PRO A 49 -36.55 2.15 0.22
CA PRO A 49 -36.65 0.99 -0.67
C PRO A 49 -36.21 1.27 -2.11
N GLY A 50 -35.83 2.51 -2.42
CA GLY A 50 -35.46 2.92 -3.78
C GLY A 50 -36.69 3.39 -4.59
N LEU A 51 -36.85 2.81 -5.79
CA LEU A 51 -37.94 3.15 -6.69
C LEU A 51 -39.20 2.31 -6.38
N VAL A 52 -40.28 2.96 -6.05
CA VAL A 52 -41.63 2.36 -5.93
C VAL A 52 -42.57 3.13 -6.85
N ASP A 53 -43.27 2.46 -7.75
CA ASP A 53 -44.16 3.05 -8.75
C ASP A 53 -43.49 4.20 -9.54
N GLY A 54 -42.22 4.05 -9.88
CA GLY A 54 -41.43 5.07 -10.58
C GLY A 54 -41.09 6.30 -9.74
N LYS A 55 -41.38 6.30 -8.45
CA LYS A 55 -41.05 7.37 -7.52
C LYS A 55 -39.89 6.94 -6.64
N LEU A 56 -38.90 7.81 -6.48
CA LEU A 56 -37.80 7.57 -5.54
C LEU A 56 -38.30 7.84 -4.13
N VAL A 57 -38.56 6.75 -3.42
CA VAL A 57 -39.07 6.82 -2.05
C VAL A 57 -37.88 7.07 -1.10
N ASN A 58 -38.02 8.06 -0.26
CA ASN A 58 -37.07 8.39 0.81
C ASN A 58 -37.79 8.41 2.15
N ALA A 59 -37.02 8.28 3.23
CA ALA A 59 -37.55 8.39 4.57
C ALA A 59 -38.16 9.76 4.83
N SER A 60 -39.20 9.79 5.64
CA SER A 60 -39.88 10.99 6.02
C SER A 60 -39.07 11.83 7.02
N THR A 61 -39.00 13.13 6.76
CA THR A 61 -38.60 14.10 7.77
C THR A 61 -39.71 14.35 8.82
N ASP A 62 -40.91 13.82 8.57
CA ASP A 62 -42.06 13.98 9.46
C ASP A 62 -42.02 12.99 10.65
N TYR A 63 -41.07 12.04 10.63
CA TYR A 63 -40.82 11.10 11.74
C TYR A 63 -39.39 11.30 12.25
N PRO A 64 -39.11 12.33 13.07
CA PRO A 64 -37.77 12.68 13.52
C PRO A 64 -37.13 11.58 14.37
N ASP A 65 -37.90 10.68 14.96
CA ASP A 65 -37.40 9.55 15.74
C ASP A 65 -36.95 8.36 14.87
N LEU A 66 -37.35 8.31 13.59
CA LEU A 66 -36.85 7.38 12.60
C LEU A 66 -35.69 8.01 11.85
N ARG A 67 -34.57 8.08 12.48
CA ARG A 67 -33.35 8.55 11.84
C ARG A 67 -32.92 7.53 10.77
N MET A 68 -32.84 8.00 9.55
CA MET A 68 -32.50 7.16 8.41
C MET A 68 -31.08 7.46 7.99
N PRO A 69 -30.18 6.46 7.95
CA PRO A 69 -28.87 6.65 7.37
C PRO A 69 -29.07 7.06 5.91
N PHE A 70 -28.38 8.12 5.50
CA PHE A 70 -28.35 8.59 4.10
C PHE A 70 -29.63 9.18 3.52
N THR A 71 -30.30 10.04 4.28
CA THR A 71 -31.30 10.95 3.69
C THR A 71 -30.72 11.96 2.71
N GLY A 72 -29.37 12.07 2.68
CA GLY A 72 -28.63 12.99 1.80
C GLY A 72 -28.02 12.31 0.60
N GLY A 73 -28.18 12.91 -0.51
CA GLY A 73 -27.53 12.95 -1.82
C GLY A 73 -26.64 11.82 -2.35
N SER A 74 -25.99 10.99 -1.57
CA SER A 74 -24.98 10.07 -2.10
C SER A 74 -25.51 8.83 -2.81
N GLY A 75 -26.73 8.39 -2.50
CA GLY A 75 -27.44 7.34 -3.27
C GLY A 75 -28.12 7.88 -4.53
N MET A 76 -28.33 9.19 -4.60
CA MET A 76 -29.08 9.83 -5.68
C MET A 76 -28.38 9.78 -7.04
N GLY A 77 -27.05 9.62 -7.07
CA GLY A 77 -26.28 9.48 -8.30
C GLY A 77 -26.72 8.28 -9.15
N TYR A 78 -27.26 7.22 -8.54
CA TYR A 78 -27.79 6.04 -9.23
C TYR A 78 -29.18 6.28 -9.85
N TYR A 79 -29.91 7.27 -9.38
CA TYR A 79 -31.26 7.59 -9.81
C TYR A 79 -31.31 8.85 -10.69
N GLY A 80 -30.20 9.16 -11.37
CA GLY A 80 -30.12 10.29 -12.28
C GLY A 80 -29.55 11.56 -11.67
N GLY A 81 -29.01 11.49 -10.45
CA GLY A 81 -28.43 12.65 -9.74
C GLY A 81 -27.09 13.12 -10.29
N GLY A 82 -26.57 12.48 -11.34
CA GLY A 82 -25.38 12.94 -12.02
C GLY A 82 -24.37 11.84 -12.38
N PHE A 83 -23.30 12.25 -13.02
CA PHE A 83 -22.20 11.36 -13.43
C PHE A 83 -20.86 12.08 -13.32
N MET A 84 -19.80 11.28 -13.29
CA MET A 84 -18.43 11.73 -13.42
C MET A 84 -17.73 10.87 -14.47
N ARG A 85 -17.20 11.51 -15.49
CA ARG A 85 -16.36 10.89 -16.52
C ARG A 85 -14.94 11.41 -16.38
N THR A 86 -13.97 10.53 -16.51
CA THR A 86 -12.55 10.89 -16.52
C THR A 86 -11.92 10.35 -17.78
N SER A 87 -11.08 11.15 -18.43
CA SER A 87 -10.24 10.73 -19.54
C SER A 87 -8.79 10.98 -19.16
N ASN A 88 -8.08 9.88 -18.90
CA ASN A 88 -6.65 9.91 -18.58
C ASN A 88 -5.85 9.67 -19.87
N ASN A 89 -5.06 10.67 -20.24
CA ASN A 89 -4.19 10.61 -21.42
C ASN A 89 -2.75 10.64 -20.94
N THR A 90 -1.93 9.70 -21.36
CA THR A 90 -0.50 9.67 -21.07
C THR A 90 0.29 9.56 -22.36
N LEU A 91 1.40 10.28 -22.42
CA LEU A 91 2.38 10.22 -23.48
C LEU A 91 3.77 10.05 -22.86
N ASN A 92 4.47 9.01 -23.28
CA ASN A 92 5.87 8.78 -22.93
C ASN A 92 6.70 8.76 -24.22
N ALA A 93 7.77 9.52 -24.25
CA ALA A 93 8.67 9.58 -25.38
C ALA A 93 10.13 9.54 -24.88
N ASP A 94 10.87 8.57 -25.38
CA ASP A 94 12.31 8.44 -25.14
C ASP A 94 13.06 8.59 -26.45
N VAL A 95 14.17 9.31 -26.41
CA VAL A 95 15.12 9.42 -27.53
C VAL A 95 16.50 9.19 -26.99
N GLN A 96 17.25 8.30 -27.60
CA GLN A 96 18.63 8.00 -27.25
C GLN A 96 19.52 8.00 -28.50
N LEU A 97 20.61 8.72 -28.41
CA LEU A 97 21.71 8.67 -29.38
C LEU A 97 22.90 7.95 -28.75
N LYS A 98 23.33 6.87 -29.35
CA LYS A 98 24.52 6.11 -28.95
C LYS A 98 25.59 6.17 -30.00
N GLN A 99 26.83 6.54 -29.60
CA GLN A 99 27.98 6.62 -30.46
C GLN A 99 29.08 5.67 -29.96
N LYS A 100 29.54 4.77 -30.82
CA LYS A 100 30.75 3.98 -30.56
C LYS A 100 31.96 4.88 -30.77
N LEU A 101 32.93 4.81 -29.84
CA LEU A 101 34.13 5.64 -29.83
C LEU A 101 35.39 4.72 -29.95
N ASP A 102 35.25 3.62 -30.68
CA ASP A 102 36.38 2.66 -30.89
C ASP A 102 37.59 3.29 -31.55
N PHE A 103 37.44 4.43 -32.22
CA PHE A 103 38.50 5.23 -32.76
C PHE A 103 39.40 5.90 -31.70
N ILE A 104 38.87 6.10 -30.46
CA ILE A 104 39.67 6.59 -29.32
C ILE A 104 40.27 5.38 -28.60
N THR A 105 39.39 4.47 -28.19
CA THR A 105 39.82 3.18 -27.59
C THR A 105 38.74 2.13 -27.79
N LYS A 106 39.14 0.93 -28.11
CA LYS A 106 38.25 -0.19 -28.39
C LYS A 106 37.37 -0.48 -27.18
N GLY A 107 36.05 -0.54 -27.39
CA GLY A 107 35.06 -0.81 -26.36
C GLY A 107 34.50 0.43 -25.64
N LEU A 108 34.95 1.64 -26.02
CA LEU A 108 34.41 2.89 -25.53
C LEU A 108 33.15 3.28 -26.30
N SER A 109 32.15 3.74 -25.61
CA SER A 109 30.96 4.34 -26.22
C SER A 109 30.39 5.46 -25.37
N PHE A 110 29.75 6.42 -26.00
CA PHE A 110 29.02 7.49 -25.38
C PHE A 110 27.54 7.37 -25.72
N HIS A 111 26.65 7.71 -24.82
CA HIS A 111 25.26 7.92 -25.16
C HIS A 111 24.68 9.15 -24.43
N ILE A 112 23.72 9.74 -25.09
CA ILE A 112 22.83 10.76 -24.50
C ILE A 112 21.38 10.27 -24.67
N LYS A 113 20.59 10.34 -23.61
CA LYS A 113 19.18 9.98 -23.62
C LYS A 113 18.36 11.12 -23.04
N GLY A 114 17.23 11.40 -23.67
CA GLY A 114 16.20 12.28 -23.16
C GLY A 114 14.87 11.54 -23.09
N SER A 115 14.16 11.68 -21.98
CA SER A 115 12.81 11.15 -21.78
C SER A 115 11.86 12.27 -21.44
N TYR A 116 10.68 12.25 -22.04
CA TYR A 116 9.60 13.19 -21.76
C TYR A 116 8.32 12.41 -21.49
N ASN A 117 7.75 12.64 -20.31
CA ASN A 117 6.48 12.05 -19.91
C ASN A 117 5.47 13.17 -19.64
N SER A 118 4.25 12.98 -20.14
CA SER A 118 3.16 13.92 -19.94
C SER A 118 1.88 13.15 -19.63
N GLY A 119 1.21 13.57 -18.58
CA GLY A 119 -0.12 13.08 -18.20
C GLY A 119 -1.12 14.21 -18.14
N PHE A 120 -2.30 13.98 -18.65
CA PHE A 120 -3.39 14.93 -18.60
C PHE A 120 -4.69 14.15 -18.31
N THR A 121 -5.36 14.53 -17.24
CA THR A 121 -6.66 13.99 -16.87
C THR A 121 -7.72 15.06 -16.99
N SER A 122 -8.64 14.92 -17.93
CA SER A 122 -9.84 15.75 -18.00
C SER A 122 -10.98 15.11 -17.20
N TYR A 123 -11.77 15.98 -16.59
CA TYR A 123 -12.96 15.60 -15.84
C TYR A 123 -14.18 16.22 -16.50
N THR A 124 -15.23 15.44 -16.64
CA THR A 124 -16.57 15.93 -16.96
C THR A 124 -17.48 15.44 -15.84
N GLN A 125 -17.92 16.36 -15.03
CA GLN A 125 -18.79 16.09 -13.88
C GLN A 125 -20.12 16.84 -14.09
N ALA A 126 -21.20 16.16 -13.80
CA ALA A 126 -22.51 16.80 -13.80
C ALA A 126 -23.33 16.28 -12.62
N SER A 127 -24.06 17.17 -11.99
CA SER A 127 -24.95 16.87 -10.89
C SER A 127 -26.37 17.38 -11.16
N ALA A 128 -27.35 16.70 -10.60
CA ALA A 128 -28.75 17.11 -10.66
C ALA A 128 -29.45 16.79 -9.34
N SER A 129 -30.41 17.60 -8.96
CA SER A 129 -31.34 17.26 -7.89
C SER A 129 -32.39 16.28 -8.42
N VAL A 130 -32.72 15.30 -7.59
CA VAL A 130 -33.78 14.32 -7.86
C VAL A 130 -34.86 14.48 -6.79
N ALA A 131 -36.10 14.61 -7.21
CA ALA A 131 -37.22 14.67 -6.28
C ALA A 131 -37.40 13.34 -5.55
N THR A 132 -37.65 13.39 -4.28
CA THR A 132 -37.96 12.22 -3.45
C THR A 132 -39.42 12.26 -2.99
N TYR A 133 -39.92 11.11 -2.60
CA TYR A 133 -41.29 10.94 -2.22
C TYR A 133 -41.35 10.18 -0.90
N THR A 134 -42.21 10.62 0.03
CA THR A 134 -42.53 9.90 1.25
C THR A 134 -43.93 9.29 1.15
N PRO A 135 -44.09 7.99 1.41
CA PRO A 135 -45.40 7.36 1.47
C PRO A 135 -46.12 7.81 2.73
N VAL A 136 -47.37 8.18 2.59
CA VAL A 136 -48.26 8.55 3.67
C VAL A 136 -49.51 7.68 3.57
N LEU A 137 -49.77 6.90 4.61
CA LEU A 137 -50.98 6.08 4.70
C LEU A 137 -52.20 6.99 4.94
N GLN A 138 -53.21 6.90 4.08
CA GLN A 138 -54.45 7.66 4.18
C GLN A 138 -55.44 6.92 5.08
N GLU A 139 -56.49 7.62 5.56
CA GLU A 139 -57.53 7.04 6.38
C GLU A 139 -58.31 5.89 5.68
N ASP A 140 -58.37 5.92 4.36
CA ASP A 140 -59.03 4.89 3.54
C ASP A 140 -58.13 3.67 3.27
N GLY A 141 -56.93 3.63 3.84
CA GLY A 141 -55.93 2.55 3.65
C GLY A 141 -55.13 2.67 2.36
N THR A 142 -55.29 3.71 1.57
CA THR A 142 -54.45 3.96 0.37
C THR A 142 -53.16 4.66 0.75
N ILE A 143 -52.14 4.51 -0.12
CA ILE A 143 -50.85 5.19 0.05
C ILE A 143 -50.77 6.39 -0.89
N ALA A 144 -50.74 7.58 -0.32
CA ALA A 144 -50.41 8.81 -1.03
C ALA A 144 -48.91 9.09 -0.92
N TYR A 145 -48.34 9.78 -1.94
CA TYR A 145 -46.92 10.14 -1.95
C TYR A 145 -46.73 11.64 -1.82
N LYS A 146 -46.19 12.08 -0.70
CA LYS A 146 -45.79 13.48 -0.49
C LYS A 146 -44.44 13.71 -1.16
N LYS A 147 -44.40 14.65 -2.10
CA LYS A 147 -43.20 14.98 -2.88
C LYS A 147 -42.34 15.98 -2.13
N TYR A 148 -41.03 15.73 -2.11
CA TYR A 148 -39.97 16.62 -1.61
C TYR A 148 -38.98 16.97 -2.70
N GLY A 149 -38.58 18.22 -2.77
CA GLY A 149 -37.68 18.75 -3.76
C GLY A 149 -38.25 18.75 -5.18
N GLN A 150 -37.39 19.03 -6.13
CA GLN A 150 -37.73 19.04 -7.55
C GLN A 150 -36.60 18.42 -8.35
N ASN A 151 -36.95 17.77 -9.45
CA ASN A 151 -35.94 17.38 -10.44
C ASN A 151 -35.36 18.62 -11.07
N SER A 152 -34.03 18.71 -11.13
CA SER A 152 -33.33 19.74 -11.89
C SER A 152 -32.72 19.14 -13.15
N GLN A 153 -32.39 20.00 -14.10
CA GLN A 153 -31.52 19.61 -15.21
C GLN A 153 -30.10 19.35 -14.69
N LEU A 154 -29.37 18.52 -15.42
CA LEU A 154 -27.95 18.30 -15.13
C LEU A 154 -27.18 19.62 -15.24
N LYS A 155 -26.53 20.01 -14.14
CA LYS A 155 -25.62 21.12 -14.08
C LYS A 155 -24.22 20.59 -14.21
N TYR A 156 -23.51 21.04 -15.23
CA TYR A 156 -22.10 20.72 -15.41
C TYR A 156 -21.27 21.54 -14.45
N GLU A 157 -20.29 20.91 -13.85
CA GLU A 157 -19.35 21.52 -12.94
C GLU A 157 -17.97 21.50 -13.59
N ASP A 158 -17.33 22.66 -13.63
CA ASP A 158 -15.95 22.76 -14.07
C ASP A 158 -15.05 22.22 -12.94
N LYS A 159 -14.14 21.36 -13.33
CA LYS A 159 -13.12 20.83 -12.45
C LYS A 159 -11.76 20.93 -13.13
N ASP A 160 -10.82 21.52 -12.43
CA ASP A 160 -9.47 21.66 -12.93
C ASP A 160 -8.87 20.34 -13.36
N PRO A 161 -8.31 20.24 -14.56
CA PRO A 161 -7.68 19.02 -15.02
C PRO A 161 -6.42 18.73 -14.20
N ALA A 162 -6.22 17.46 -13.85
CA ALA A 162 -4.96 17.04 -13.28
C ALA A 162 -3.89 16.98 -14.39
N LYS A 163 -2.72 17.50 -14.08
CA LYS A 163 -1.59 17.58 -15.01
C LYS A 163 -0.37 16.93 -14.38
N SER A 164 0.39 16.22 -15.16
CA SER A 164 1.74 15.77 -14.80
C SER A 164 2.65 15.95 -16.00
N ARG A 165 3.87 16.35 -15.75
CA ARG A 165 4.89 16.47 -16.78
C ARG A 165 6.24 16.32 -16.13
N ASP A 166 7.05 15.44 -16.68
CA ASP A 166 8.42 15.28 -16.26
C ASP A 166 9.33 15.02 -17.45
N TRP A 167 10.56 15.40 -17.30
CA TRP A 167 11.61 15.05 -18.21
C TRP A 167 12.84 14.55 -17.45
N TYR A 168 13.56 13.70 -18.13
CA TYR A 168 14.81 13.13 -17.69
C TYR A 168 15.85 13.24 -18.81
N MET A 169 17.08 13.54 -18.43
CA MET A 169 18.21 13.54 -19.34
C MET A 169 19.38 12.81 -18.70
N GLU A 170 20.08 12.00 -19.48
CA GLU A 170 21.33 11.41 -19.07
C GLU A 170 22.38 11.51 -20.18
N ALA A 171 23.62 11.61 -19.79
CA ALA A 171 24.78 11.49 -20.64
C ALA A 171 25.76 10.52 -20.00
N ALA A 172 26.18 9.50 -20.72
CA ALA A 172 27.01 8.45 -20.15
C ALA A 172 28.16 8.04 -21.06
N LEU A 173 29.32 7.84 -20.45
CA LEU A 173 30.50 7.22 -21.05
C LEU A 173 30.59 5.79 -20.53
N ASN A 174 30.57 4.83 -21.45
CA ASN A 174 30.65 3.41 -21.16
C ASN A 174 31.93 2.84 -21.75
N TYR A 175 32.60 2.03 -20.99
CA TYR A 175 33.75 1.26 -21.45
C TYR A 175 33.53 -0.21 -21.13
N ALA A 176 33.74 -1.11 -22.08
CA ALA A 176 33.69 -2.56 -21.87
C ALA A 176 34.73 -3.24 -22.77
N ARG A 177 35.64 -4.01 -22.17
CA ARG A 177 36.67 -4.68 -22.89
C ARG A 177 37.13 -5.98 -22.22
N GLU A 178 37.48 -6.92 -23.06
CA GLU A 178 38.08 -8.20 -22.67
C GLU A 178 39.58 -8.20 -22.95
N PHE A 179 40.37 -8.63 -21.96
CA PHE A 179 41.80 -8.81 -22.03
C PHE A 179 42.14 -10.26 -21.66
N GLY A 180 42.00 -11.16 -22.64
CA GLY A 180 42.11 -12.59 -22.39
C GLY A 180 41.03 -13.09 -21.44
N ASN A 181 41.43 -13.46 -20.22
CA ASN A 181 40.49 -13.93 -19.19
C ASN A 181 39.98 -12.82 -18.26
N HIS A 182 40.27 -11.57 -18.53
CA HIS A 182 39.88 -10.42 -17.72
C HIS A 182 38.84 -9.63 -18.47
N HIS A 183 37.66 -9.47 -17.87
CA HIS A 183 36.57 -8.64 -18.37
C HIS A 183 36.44 -7.40 -17.50
N VAL A 184 36.59 -6.25 -18.10
CA VAL A 184 36.48 -4.95 -17.38
C VAL A 184 35.38 -4.14 -18.00
N SER A 185 34.53 -3.57 -17.15
CA SER A 185 33.62 -2.52 -17.60
C SER A 185 33.61 -1.33 -16.65
N ALA A 186 33.34 -0.14 -17.19
CA ALA A 186 33.21 1.09 -16.43
C ALA A 186 32.09 1.93 -17.03
N LEU A 187 31.39 2.68 -16.16
CA LEU A 187 30.39 3.64 -16.51
C LEU A 187 30.66 4.93 -15.74
N LEU A 188 30.62 6.05 -16.43
CA LEU A 188 30.47 7.39 -15.82
C LEU A 188 29.20 8.01 -16.42
N LEU A 189 28.27 8.35 -15.58
CA LEU A 189 26.95 8.86 -15.99
C LEU A 189 26.64 10.13 -15.23
N TYR A 190 26.19 11.15 -15.95
CA TYR A 190 25.52 12.32 -15.41
C TYR A 190 24.04 12.23 -15.75
N ASN A 191 23.18 12.52 -14.79
CA ASN A 191 21.73 12.61 -15.02
C ASN A 191 21.13 13.83 -14.34
N GLN A 192 19.99 14.23 -14.88
CA GLN A 192 19.10 15.20 -14.25
C GLN A 192 17.65 14.92 -14.61
N SER A 193 16.77 15.22 -13.68
CA SER A 193 15.32 15.14 -13.88
C SER A 193 14.62 16.39 -13.38
N LYS A 194 13.45 16.66 -13.97
CA LYS A 194 12.60 17.75 -13.54
C LYS A 194 11.14 17.30 -13.60
N ILE A 195 10.46 17.42 -12.47
CA ILE A 195 9.05 17.05 -12.30
C ILE A 195 8.25 18.33 -12.14
N TYR A 196 7.29 18.55 -13.01
CA TYR A 196 6.37 19.69 -12.97
C TYR A 196 5.10 19.30 -12.22
N TYR A 197 4.48 20.29 -11.60
CA TYR A 197 3.25 20.15 -10.82
C TYR A 197 3.37 19.15 -9.67
N PRO A 198 4.43 19.24 -8.85
CA PRO A 198 4.52 18.43 -7.64
C PRO A 198 3.38 18.76 -6.66
N SER A 199 3.08 17.84 -5.75
CA SER A 199 1.98 18.01 -4.79
C SER A 199 2.18 19.19 -3.82
N ALA A 200 3.43 19.55 -3.53
CA ALA A 200 3.77 20.72 -2.73
C ALA A 200 4.48 21.75 -3.61
N TYR A 201 4.10 23.03 -3.45
CA TYR A 201 4.62 24.15 -4.27
C TYR A 201 4.50 23.87 -5.77
N SER A 202 3.26 23.61 -6.23
CA SER A 202 2.96 23.12 -7.59
C SER A 202 3.56 23.94 -8.73
N ASP A 203 3.76 25.24 -8.51
CA ASP A 203 4.31 26.17 -9.49
C ASP A 203 5.85 26.12 -9.59
N ILE A 204 6.49 25.47 -8.63
CA ILE A 204 7.95 25.30 -8.60
C ILE A 204 8.28 23.84 -8.96
N PRO A 205 8.80 23.55 -10.15
CA PRO A 205 9.18 22.20 -10.53
C PRO A 205 10.23 21.63 -9.58
N ARG A 206 10.12 20.32 -9.29
CA ARG A 206 11.12 19.58 -8.51
C ARG A 206 12.27 19.17 -9.42
N GLY A 207 13.50 19.42 -8.99
CA GLY A 207 14.72 19.05 -9.70
C GLY A 207 15.59 18.06 -8.93
N MET A 208 16.19 17.13 -9.65
CA MET A 208 17.24 16.24 -9.13
C MET A 208 18.41 16.18 -10.10
N VAL A 209 19.60 16.02 -9.58
CA VAL A 209 20.82 15.85 -10.36
C VAL A 209 21.67 14.75 -9.76
N GLY A 210 22.36 13.99 -10.59
CA GLY A 210 23.21 12.89 -10.12
C GLY A 210 24.41 12.65 -11.01
N ILE A 211 25.49 12.17 -10.39
CA ILE A 211 26.64 11.59 -11.05
C ILE A 211 26.79 10.17 -10.52
N VAL A 212 26.94 9.21 -11.43
CA VAL A 212 27.10 7.79 -11.08
C VAL A 212 28.38 7.27 -11.71
N GLY A 213 29.24 6.69 -10.89
CA GLY A 213 30.39 5.91 -11.32
C GLY A 213 30.17 4.43 -11.04
N ARG A 214 30.49 3.56 -11.98
CA ARG A 214 30.46 2.11 -11.81
C ARG A 214 31.69 1.49 -12.44
N ALA A 215 32.30 0.52 -11.79
CA ALA A 215 33.37 -0.29 -12.32
C ALA A 215 33.07 -1.76 -12.01
N THR A 216 33.22 -2.63 -13.00
CA THR A 216 33.08 -4.07 -12.82
C THR A 216 34.33 -4.78 -13.31
N TYR A 217 34.72 -5.82 -12.65
CA TYR A 217 35.80 -6.69 -13.01
C TYR A 217 35.39 -8.14 -12.85
N ASP A 218 35.68 -8.94 -13.84
CA ASP A 218 35.51 -10.39 -13.83
C ASP A 218 36.79 -11.07 -14.28
N TRP A 219 37.22 -12.12 -13.58
CA TRP A 219 38.33 -12.96 -13.96
C TRP A 219 37.84 -14.38 -14.22
N LYS A 220 37.97 -14.80 -15.49
CA LYS A 220 37.60 -16.15 -15.95
C LYS A 220 36.16 -16.54 -15.69
N ASN A 221 35.25 -15.58 -15.59
CA ASN A 221 33.85 -15.81 -15.12
C ASN A 221 33.78 -16.53 -13.76
N ARG A 222 34.83 -16.38 -12.92
CA ARG A 222 34.97 -17.09 -11.66
C ARG A 222 34.91 -16.16 -10.46
N TYR A 223 35.71 -15.10 -10.51
CA TYR A 223 35.73 -14.06 -9.47
C TYR A 223 35.24 -12.76 -10.07
N MET A 224 34.25 -12.17 -9.43
CA MET A 224 33.58 -10.96 -9.89
C MET A 224 33.65 -9.92 -8.80
N ALA A 225 33.93 -8.69 -9.15
CA ALA A 225 33.86 -7.55 -8.24
C ALA A 225 33.19 -6.38 -8.96
N GLU A 226 32.38 -5.64 -8.21
CA GLU A 226 31.74 -4.42 -8.68
C GLU A 226 31.84 -3.34 -7.63
N PHE A 227 32.13 -2.13 -8.07
CA PHE A 227 32.07 -0.93 -7.26
C PHE A 227 31.18 0.09 -7.93
N ASN A 228 30.28 0.69 -7.14
CA ASN A 228 29.39 1.76 -7.57
C ASN A 228 29.52 2.94 -6.62
N ILE A 229 29.40 4.15 -7.15
CA ILE A 229 29.28 5.36 -6.37
C ILE A 229 28.25 6.27 -7.00
N GLY A 230 27.28 6.69 -6.20
CA GLY A 230 26.30 7.72 -6.56
C GLY A 230 26.58 9.00 -5.81
N TYR A 231 26.56 10.13 -6.52
CA TYR A 231 26.64 11.48 -5.95
C TYR A 231 25.41 12.24 -6.40
N ASN A 232 24.39 12.33 -5.53
CA ASN A 232 23.06 12.82 -5.88
C ASN A 232 22.73 14.10 -5.12
N GLY A 233 22.13 15.05 -5.83
CA GLY A 233 21.72 16.33 -5.28
C GLY A 233 20.19 16.46 -5.16
N SER A 234 19.71 16.94 -4.02
CA SER A 234 18.31 17.22 -3.74
C SER A 234 18.10 18.66 -3.32
N GLU A 235 17.03 19.27 -3.79
CA GLU A 235 16.61 20.62 -3.40
C GLU A 235 16.03 20.69 -1.98
N ASN A 236 15.70 19.54 -1.37
CA ASN A 236 15.11 19.47 -0.04
C ASN A 236 16.06 19.90 1.09
N TYR A 237 17.35 20.06 0.79
CA TYR A 237 18.39 20.37 1.77
C TYR A 237 19.06 21.73 1.50
N ALA A 238 19.57 22.35 2.55
CA ALA A 238 20.25 23.62 2.49
C ALA A 238 21.49 23.60 1.58
N PRO A 239 21.90 24.73 0.98
CA PRO A 239 23.17 24.84 0.29
C PRO A 239 24.31 24.29 1.16
N GLY A 240 25.16 23.47 0.57
CA GLY A 240 26.23 22.74 1.27
C GLY A 240 25.86 21.35 1.78
N LYS A 241 24.54 21.02 1.92
CA LYS A 241 24.04 19.70 2.34
C LYS A 241 23.20 18.99 1.27
N ARG A 242 23.05 19.59 0.09
CA ARG A 242 22.22 19.09 -1.01
C ARG A 242 22.70 17.76 -1.56
N PHE A 243 24.01 17.53 -1.56
CA PHE A 243 24.59 16.36 -2.20
C PHE A 243 24.93 15.27 -1.19
N GLY A 244 24.47 14.07 -1.49
CA GLY A 244 24.81 12.85 -0.76
C GLY A 244 25.67 11.90 -1.60
N THR A 245 26.64 11.24 -0.95
CA THR A 245 27.51 10.24 -1.56
C THR A 245 27.11 8.86 -1.08
N PHE A 246 26.87 7.95 -2.03
CA PHE A 246 26.31 6.62 -1.79
C PHE A 246 27.16 5.54 -2.47
N PRO A 247 28.22 5.06 -1.81
CA PRO A 247 29.04 3.97 -2.32
C PRO A 247 28.38 2.62 -2.11
N ALA A 248 28.65 1.69 -3.05
CA ALA A 248 28.26 0.28 -2.95
C ALA A 248 29.32 -0.61 -3.59
N GLY A 249 29.46 -1.82 -3.06
CA GLY A 249 30.37 -2.82 -3.58
C GLY A 249 29.75 -4.21 -3.57
N SER A 250 30.15 -5.06 -4.50
CA SER A 250 29.74 -6.45 -4.50
C SER A 250 30.92 -7.37 -4.91
N PHE A 251 30.83 -8.59 -4.42
CA PHE A 251 31.77 -9.66 -4.75
C PHE A 251 31.00 -10.94 -5.08
N GLY A 252 31.45 -11.64 -6.09
CA GLY A 252 30.92 -12.94 -6.51
C GLY A 252 32.02 -13.96 -6.76
N TRP A 253 31.78 -15.20 -6.32
CA TRP A 253 32.68 -16.32 -6.56
C TRP A 253 31.90 -17.52 -7.04
N ILE A 254 32.19 -17.97 -8.28
CA ILE A 254 31.65 -19.21 -8.85
C ILE A 254 32.58 -20.36 -8.48
N VAL A 255 32.27 -20.98 -7.34
CA VAL A 255 33.08 -22.09 -6.77
C VAL A 255 33.06 -23.29 -7.69
N SER A 256 31.97 -23.54 -8.39
CA SER A 256 31.83 -24.66 -9.33
C SER A 256 32.74 -24.59 -10.55
N GLU A 257 33.39 -23.45 -10.80
CA GLU A 257 34.41 -23.30 -11.85
C GLU A 257 35.86 -23.57 -11.34
N GLU A 258 36.00 -23.90 -10.03
CA GLU A 258 37.29 -24.29 -9.48
C GLU A 258 37.67 -25.73 -9.86
N LYS A 259 38.98 -25.97 -9.96
CA LYS A 259 39.51 -27.30 -10.37
C LYS A 259 39.12 -28.41 -9.37
N PHE A 260 39.07 -28.09 -8.08
CA PHE A 260 38.71 -29.03 -7.01
C PHE A 260 37.20 -29.40 -7.03
N TRP A 261 36.36 -28.64 -7.75
CA TRP A 261 34.93 -28.91 -7.83
C TRP A 261 34.57 -30.01 -8.84
N LYS A 262 35.41 -30.35 -9.75
CA LYS A 262 35.19 -31.33 -10.85
C LYS A 262 34.51 -32.64 -10.38
N PRO A 263 34.95 -33.28 -9.27
CA PRO A 263 34.32 -34.53 -8.81
C PRO A 263 32.84 -34.38 -8.37
N ILE A 264 32.45 -33.19 -7.92
CA ILE A 264 31.15 -32.91 -7.36
C ILE A 264 30.19 -32.34 -8.43
N LYS A 265 30.70 -31.93 -9.59
CA LYS A 265 29.97 -31.20 -10.64
C LYS A 265 28.78 -32.00 -11.21
N SER A 266 28.81 -33.34 -11.13
CA SER A 266 27.67 -34.20 -11.52
C SER A 266 26.47 -34.09 -10.57
N VAL A 267 26.70 -33.75 -9.30
CA VAL A 267 25.64 -33.58 -8.29
C VAL A 267 25.28 -32.08 -8.15
N VAL A 268 26.30 -31.23 -8.00
CA VAL A 268 26.16 -29.77 -7.91
C VAL A 268 26.83 -29.15 -9.13
N SER A 269 26.01 -28.92 -10.17
CA SER A 269 26.49 -28.41 -11.48
C SER A 269 26.95 -26.97 -11.41
N PHE A 270 26.38 -26.17 -10.51
CA PHE A 270 26.70 -24.76 -10.33
C PHE A 270 26.64 -24.40 -8.84
N LEU A 271 27.63 -23.63 -8.35
CA LEU A 271 27.64 -23.01 -7.03
C LEU A 271 28.27 -21.63 -7.11
N LYS A 272 27.55 -20.59 -6.67
CA LYS A 272 28.02 -19.22 -6.61
C LYS A 272 27.71 -18.61 -5.25
N PHE A 273 28.70 -17.97 -4.63
CA PHE A 273 28.52 -17.08 -3.48
C PHE A 273 28.48 -15.63 -3.95
N ARG A 274 27.61 -14.83 -3.31
CA ARG A 274 27.45 -13.40 -3.55
C ARG A 274 27.48 -12.66 -2.23
N TYR A 275 28.16 -11.54 -2.21
CA TYR A 275 28.11 -10.57 -1.12
C TYR A 275 27.96 -9.17 -1.68
N THR A 276 27.03 -8.41 -1.16
CA THR A 276 26.85 -7.00 -1.49
C THR A 276 26.74 -6.16 -0.24
N ILE A 277 27.33 -4.96 -0.29
CA ILE A 277 27.18 -3.93 0.73
C ILE A 277 27.05 -2.58 0.02
N GLY A 278 26.09 -1.76 0.47
CA GLY A 278 25.86 -0.47 -0.17
C GLY A 278 25.12 0.49 0.73
N LEU A 279 25.48 1.76 0.60
CA LEU A 279 24.79 2.87 1.20
C LEU A 279 23.77 3.44 0.20
N VAL A 280 22.54 3.65 0.63
CA VAL A 280 21.45 4.25 -0.16
C VAL A 280 20.92 5.47 0.57
N GLY A 281 20.70 6.58 -0.15
CA GLY A 281 20.09 7.80 0.37
C GLY A 281 18.60 7.89 0.02
N ASN A 282 17.83 8.51 0.91
CA ASN A 282 16.45 8.90 0.65
C ASN A 282 16.27 10.39 1.00
N ASP A 283 15.67 11.17 0.09
CA ASP A 283 15.38 12.59 0.25
C ASP A 283 13.88 12.89 0.36
N SER A 284 13.05 11.84 0.35
CA SER A 284 11.60 11.97 0.36
C SER A 284 11.06 11.91 1.77
N PHE A 285 10.22 12.88 2.12
CA PHE A 285 9.44 12.90 3.34
C PHE A 285 7.94 13.01 3.01
N ASP A 286 7.10 12.24 3.71
CA ASP A 286 5.64 12.18 3.53
C ASP A 286 5.20 12.10 2.05
N GLY A 287 5.83 11.21 1.27
CA GLY A 287 5.51 11.02 -0.14
C GLY A 287 5.76 12.25 -1.01
N ASN A 288 6.74 13.08 -0.66
CA ASN A 288 7.08 14.36 -1.29
C ASN A 288 6.01 15.46 -1.13
N LYS A 289 5.13 15.36 -0.14
CA LYS A 289 4.18 16.41 0.20
C LYS A 289 4.87 17.61 0.87
N GLN A 290 6.07 17.42 1.43
CA GLN A 290 6.90 18.48 1.97
C GLN A 290 8.17 18.63 1.13
N ARG A 291 8.57 19.88 0.90
CA ARG A 291 9.74 20.27 0.11
C ARG A 291 10.47 21.39 0.83
N PHE A 292 11.73 21.61 0.43
CA PHE A 292 12.57 22.65 1.04
C PHE A 292 12.62 22.54 2.56
N LEU A 293 12.88 21.32 3.07
CA LEU A 293 12.78 20.95 4.48
C LEU A 293 13.62 21.83 5.42
N TYR A 294 14.60 22.53 4.87
CA TYR A 294 15.46 23.48 5.58
C TYR A 294 14.87 24.90 5.71
N MET A 295 13.78 25.17 4.99
CA MET A 295 13.05 26.44 5.05
C MET A 295 11.79 26.24 5.88
N SER A 296 11.50 27.12 6.81
CA SER A 296 10.19 27.17 7.44
C SER A 296 9.24 27.98 6.57
N ASP A 297 7.95 27.66 6.58
CA ASP A 297 6.91 28.65 6.34
C ASP A 297 6.88 29.58 7.56
N PRO A 298 7.45 30.77 7.46
CA PRO A 298 7.70 31.59 8.65
C PRO A 298 6.39 31.95 9.35
N TYR A 299 5.31 32.12 8.60
CA TYR A 299 4.02 32.53 9.15
C TYR A 299 2.87 31.91 8.36
N VAL A 300 1.93 31.31 9.08
CA VAL A 300 0.62 30.95 8.55
C VAL A 300 -0.38 32.04 8.92
N VAL A 301 -1.06 32.57 7.92
CA VAL A 301 -2.16 33.51 8.13
C VAL A 301 -3.45 32.72 8.25
N ASN A 302 -4.05 32.75 9.42
CA ASN A 302 -5.35 32.16 9.63
C ASN A 302 -6.45 33.14 9.20
N ASN A 303 -7.02 32.91 8.02
CA ASN A 303 -8.14 33.71 7.50
C ASN A 303 -9.51 33.25 8.00
N SER A 304 -9.57 32.31 8.94
CA SER A 304 -10.83 31.84 9.52
C SER A 304 -11.45 32.92 10.38
N SER A 305 -12.73 33.18 10.19
CA SER A 305 -13.56 34.03 11.07
C SER A 305 -13.88 33.36 12.44
N LEU A 306 -13.44 32.12 12.62
CA LEU A 306 -13.61 31.38 13.86
C LEU A 306 -12.30 31.44 14.66
N ILE A 307 -12.43 31.64 15.98
CA ILE A 307 -11.33 31.31 16.89
C ILE A 307 -11.13 29.80 16.76
N ASN A 308 -10.06 29.42 16.09
CA ASN A 308 -9.72 28.01 16.00
C ASN A 308 -9.50 27.43 17.39
N ARG A 309 -9.71 26.12 17.46
CA ARG A 309 -9.33 25.27 18.59
C ARG A 309 -7.89 25.56 19.08
N ASP A 310 -7.04 26.08 18.21
CA ASP A 310 -5.64 26.43 18.46
C ASP A 310 -5.40 27.88 18.86
N GLY A 311 -6.45 28.70 19.01
CA GLY A 311 -6.34 30.05 19.54
C GLY A 311 -5.73 31.10 18.62
N HIS A 312 -5.68 30.86 17.31
CA HIS A 312 -5.00 31.74 16.33
C HIS A 312 -5.92 32.80 15.73
N GLY A 313 -6.60 33.55 16.55
CA GLY A 313 -7.38 34.70 16.14
C GLY A 313 -7.44 35.72 17.24
N PHE A 314 -7.58 36.99 16.88
CA PHE A 314 -7.80 38.05 17.85
C PHE A 314 -9.26 38.46 17.87
N LEU A 315 -9.78 38.68 19.06
CA LEU A 315 -11.14 39.12 19.30
C LEU A 315 -11.15 40.62 19.51
N PHE A 316 -11.92 41.35 18.71
CA PHE A 316 -12.11 42.78 18.79
C PHE A 316 -13.61 43.11 18.93
N GLY A 317 -13.88 44.37 19.27
CA GLY A 317 -15.23 44.90 19.39
C GLY A 317 -15.84 44.67 20.76
N ILE A 318 -17.01 45.29 20.97
CA ILE A 318 -17.80 45.15 22.21
C ILE A 318 -18.23 43.68 22.33
N ASN A 319 -17.98 43.07 23.47
CA ASN A 319 -18.27 41.66 23.76
C ASN A 319 -17.51 40.66 22.87
N ASN A 320 -16.34 41.00 22.38
CA ASN A 320 -15.52 40.12 21.52
C ASN A 320 -16.28 39.63 20.27
N SER A 321 -17.05 40.50 19.66
CA SER A 321 -17.98 40.15 18.57
C SER A 321 -17.31 40.02 17.19
N THR A 322 -16.06 40.48 17.06
CA THR A 322 -15.32 40.46 15.79
C THR A 322 -14.04 39.66 15.93
N VAL A 323 -13.93 38.58 15.15
CA VAL A 323 -12.69 37.79 15.04
C VAL A 323 -11.85 38.35 13.89
N SER A 324 -10.61 38.76 14.19
CA SER A 324 -9.65 39.19 13.18
C SER A 324 -8.65 38.06 12.87
N PRO A 325 -8.29 37.84 11.60
CA PRO A 325 -7.24 36.91 11.24
C PRO A 325 -5.95 37.19 11.97
N ALA A 326 -5.24 36.16 12.39
CA ALA A 326 -3.92 36.26 12.98
C ALA A 326 -2.87 35.52 12.15
N ALA A 327 -1.64 35.97 12.23
CA ALA A 327 -0.50 35.23 11.72
C ALA A 327 0.29 34.64 12.89
N TYR A 328 0.72 33.41 12.74
CA TYR A 328 1.56 32.73 13.74
C TYR A 328 2.73 32.01 13.07
N GLU A 329 3.79 31.81 13.80
CA GLU A 329 4.93 31.03 13.34
C GLU A 329 4.56 29.53 13.31
N ASN A 330 4.57 28.94 12.11
CA ASN A 330 4.11 27.56 11.92
C ASN A 330 5.16 26.52 12.27
N GLY A 331 6.39 26.91 12.49
CA GLY A 331 7.48 26.03 12.87
C GLY A 331 8.84 26.68 12.64
N LYS A 332 9.83 26.11 13.28
CA LYS A 332 11.22 26.52 13.11
C LYS A 332 11.82 25.77 11.91
N ASN A 333 12.70 26.44 11.19
CA ASN A 333 13.50 25.81 10.16
C ASN A 333 14.62 24.95 10.77
N ASN A 334 15.06 23.94 10.02
CA ASN A 334 16.24 23.18 10.36
C ASN A 334 17.19 23.13 9.16
N GLN A 335 18.22 23.97 9.19
CA GLN A 335 19.25 24.01 8.15
C GLN A 335 20.20 22.81 8.20
N ASP A 336 20.13 22.01 9.27
CA ASP A 336 21.00 20.87 9.50
C ASP A 336 20.43 19.56 8.95
N ILE A 337 19.19 19.57 8.49
CA ILE A 337 18.55 18.39 7.88
C ILE A 337 19.31 17.88 6.67
N THR A 338 19.45 16.56 6.56
CA THR A 338 20.20 15.90 5.49
C THR A 338 19.56 14.58 5.11
N TRP A 339 20.17 13.86 4.18
CA TRP A 339 19.71 12.58 3.65
C TRP A 339 19.51 11.53 4.74
N GLU A 340 18.38 10.86 4.71
CA GLU A 340 18.25 9.55 5.36
C GLU A 340 19.18 8.56 4.67
N LYS A 341 19.79 7.65 5.43
CA LYS A 341 20.76 6.68 4.93
C LYS A 341 20.34 5.28 5.31
N ALA A 342 20.46 4.35 4.37
CA ALA A 342 20.27 2.93 4.59
C ALA A 342 21.51 2.15 4.17
N LEU A 343 22.20 1.59 5.14
CA LEU A 343 23.29 0.63 4.88
C LEU A 343 22.65 -0.76 4.70
N LYS A 344 22.77 -1.28 3.48
CA LYS A 344 22.21 -2.58 3.10
C LYS A 344 23.33 -3.58 2.89
N THR A 345 23.17 -4.78 3.42
CA THR A 345 24.04 -5.92 3.20
C THR A 345 23.22 -7.12 2.73
N ASN A 346 23.76 -7.90 1.82
CA ASN A 346 23.16 -9.14 1.36
C ASN A 346 24.22 -10.22 1.17
N LEU A 347 23.93 -11.42 1.67
CA LEU A 347 24.67 -12.64 1.44
C LEU A 347 23.81 -13.58 0.62
N GLY A 348 24.28 -13.97 -0.57
CA GLY A 348 23.53 -14.83 -1.47
C GLY A 348 24.32 -16.09 -1.85
N VAL A 349 23.56 -17.17 -2.04
CA VAL A 349 24.08 -18.46 -2.55
C VAL A 349 23.17 -18.93 -3.66
N ASP A 350 23.72 -19.15 -4.85
CA ASP A 350 23.03 -19.78 -5.97
C ASP A 350 23.61 -21.17 -6.20
N ALA A 351 22.77 -22.19 -6.28
CA ALA A 351 23.21 -23.55 -6.54
C ALA A 351 22.24 -24.29 -7.47
N ASN A 352 22.83 -25.04 -8.43
CA ASN A 352 22.08 -25.93 -9.30
C ASN A 352 22.51 -27.36 -9.02
N PHE A 353 21.54 -28.26 -9.00
CA PHE A 353 21.73 -29.67 -8.72
C PHE A 353 21.17 -30.54 -9.84
N LEU A 354 21.67 -31.79 -9.93
CA LEU A 354 21.12 -32.83 -10.78
C LEU A 354 21.01 -32.40 -12.26
N ASN A 355 22.11 -31.90 -12.82
CA ASN A 355 22.15 -31.35 -14.19
C ASN A 355 21.13 -30.23 -14.42
N ASP A 356 21.07 -29.26 -13.48
CA ASP A 356 20.19 -28.07 -13.51
C ASP A 356 18.68 -28.33 -13.41
N ARG A 357 18.27 -29.58 -13.05
CA ARG A 357 16.87 -29.86 -12.77
C ARG A 357 16.35 -29.09 -11.54
N LEU A 358 17.16 -29.06 -10.46
CA LEU A 358 16.89 -28.23 -9.30
C LEU A 358 17.82 -27.01 -9.30
N ARG A 359 17.22 -25.81 -9.33
CA ARG A 359 17.93 -24.54 -9.17
C ARG A 359 17.48 -23.90 -7.89
N THR A 360 18.43 -23.46 -7.08
CA THR A 360 18.15 -22.86 -5.77
C THR A 360 18.87 -21.54 -5.66
N SER A 361 18.21 -20.58 -5.00
CA SER A 361 18.84 -19.34 -4.53
C SER A 361 18.42 -19.11 -3.09
N PHE A 362 19.38 -18.72 -2.27
CA PHE A 362 19.17 -18.29 -0.90
C PHE A 362 19.82 -16.93 -0.71
N ASP A 363 19.10 -15.99 -0.15
CA ASP A 363 19.58 -14.66 0.18
C ASP A 363 19.25 -14.34 1.64
N TYR A 364 20.22 -13.84 2.39
CA TYR A 364 20.03 -13.21 3.70
C TYR A 364 20.39 -11.74 3.58
N TYR A 365 19.48 -10.86 3.98
CA TYR A 365 19.71 -9.43 3.93
C TYR A 365 19.54 -8.78 5.30
N HIS A 366 20.30 -7.70 5.48
CA HIS A 366 20.18 -6.81 6.64
C HIS A 366 20.29 -5.36 6.18
N GLU A 367 19.41 -4.53 6.70
CA GLU A 367 19.40 -3.08 6.48
C GLU A 367 19.47 -2.37 7.83
N LYS A 368 20.40 -1.41 7.95
CA LYS A 368 20.41 -0.42 9.01
C LYS A 368 20.11 0.94 8.40
N ARG A 369 18.94 1.50 8.76
CA ARG A 369 18.51 2.82 8.34
C ARG A 369 18.74 3.80 9.47
N THR A 370 19.46 4.88 9.18
CA THR A 370 19.82 5.96 10.12
C THR A 370 19.41 7.31 9.53
N ASP A 371 19.48 8.32 10.37
CA ASP A 371 19.18 9.69 9.99
C ASP A 371 17.73 9.84 9.47
N ILE A 372 16.79 9.01 9.95
CA ILE A 372 15.38 9.09 9.56
C ILE A 372 14.82 10.42 10.04
N MET A 373 14.14 11.12 9.12
CA MET A 373 13.55 12.42 9.40
C MET A 373 12.31 12.29 10.28
N LEU A 374 12.38 12.82 11.48
CA LEU A 374 11.31 12.80 12.49
C LEU A 374 11.20 14.17 13.18
N SER A 375 10.02 14.48 13.68
CA SER A 375 9.85 15.55 14.68
C SER A 375 10.24 15.02 16.06
N ASP A 376 10.88 15.84 16.89
CA ASP A 376 11.29 15.46 18.25
C ASP A 376 10.07 15.40 19.17
N GLY A 377 9.62 14.20 19.48
CA GLY A 377 8.49 13.95 20.38
C GLY A 377 8.81 14.15 21.86
N THR A 378 10.08 14.36 22.22
CA THR A 378 10.50 14.66 23.62
C THR A 378 10.39 16.15 23.94
N ALA A 379 10.14 16.98 22.96
CA ALA A 379 10.04 18.42 23.13
C ALA A 379 8.80 18.80 23.97
N PRO A 380 8.95 19.62 25.02
CA PRO A 380 7.82 20.00 25.85
C PRO A 380 6.77 20.80 25.09
N SER A 381 5.49 20.56 25.33
CA SER A 381 4.38 21.30 24.70
C SER A 381 4.39 22.82 25.03
N VAL A 382 5.06 23.22 26.10
CA VAL A 382 5.24 24.63 26.47
C VAL A 382 6.02 25.46 25.44
N LEU A 383 6.73 24.80 24.51
CA LEU A 383 7.41 25.51 23.41
C LEU A 383 6.47 26.29 22.50
N GLY A 384 5.18 25.93 22.45
CA GLY A 384 4.17 26.66 21.67
C GLY A 384 4.31 26.50 20.14
N PHE A 385 5.22 25.66 19.67
CA PHE A 385 5.38 25.34 18.24
C PHE A 385 5.77 23.86 18.08
N THR A 386 5.50 23.31 16.90
CA THR A 386 5.93 21.94 16.55
C THR A 386 7.45 21.96 16.26
N PRO A 387 8.25 21.11 16.91
CA PRO A 387 9.66 20.98 16.61
C PRO A 387 9.89 20.68 15.12
N PRO A 388 10.93 21.27 14.51
CA PRO A 388 11.24 21.00 13.12
C PRO A 388 11.65 19.54 12.92
N LEU A 389 11.53 19.08 11.67
CA LEU A 389 12.08 17.79 11.29
C LEU A 389 13.59 17.78 11.49
N ALA A 390 14.09 16.66 12.01
CA ALA A 390 15.52 16.43 12.17
C ALA A 390 15.85 14.95 11.93
N ASN A 391 17.10 14.65 11.65
CA ASN A 391 17.56 13.28 11.38
C ASN A 391 17.79 12.50 12.68
N LEU A 392 16.71 12.05 13.30
CA LEU A 392 16.69 11.53 14.68
C LEU A 392 16.40 10.03 14.76
N GLY A 393 15.85 9.43 13.71
CA GLY A 393 15.37 8.06 13.78
C GLY A 393 16.39 7.02 13.32
N GLU A 394 16.30 5.82 13.91
CA GLU A 394 17.01 4.63 13.47
C GLU A 394 16.05 3.44 13.40
N MET A 395 16.19 2.61 12.35
CA MET A 395 15.45 1.37 12.17
C MET A 395 16.38 0.28 11.63
N ARG A 396 16.08 -0.97 11.94
CA ARG A 396 16.74 -2.14 11.35
C ARG A 396 15.71 -3.05 10.74
N SER A 397 16.07 -3.63 9.60
CA SER A 397 15.30 -4.66 8.93
C SER A 397 16.21 -5.80 8.52
N TRP A 398 15.70 -7.02 8.58
CA TRP A 398 16.44 -8.23 8.16
C TRP A 398 15.48 -9.31 7.72
N GLY A 399 15.97 -10.21 6.93
CA GLY A 399 15.18 -11.33 6.46
C GLY A 399 15.98 -12.27 5.58
N TRP A 400 15.28 -13.27 5.08
CA TRP A 400 15.84 -14.21 4.13
C TRP A 400 14.83 -14.55 3.04
N GLU A 401 15.34 -14.93 1.90
CA GLU A 401 14.58 -15.34 0.73
C GLU A 401 15.13 -16.67 0.19
N ILE A 402 14.23 -17.59 -0.13
CA ILE A 402 14.55 -18.88 -0.76
C ILE A 402 13.77 -18.98 -2.06
N THR A 403 14.47 -19.30 -3.13
CA THR A 403 13.86 -19.68 -4.40
C THR A 403 14.28 -21.11 -4.75
N LEU A 404 13.31 -21.99 -4.99
CA LEU A 404 13.52 -23.34 -5.48
C LEU A 404 12.81 -23.49 -6.82
N LYS A 405 13.51 -23.96 -7.84
CA LYS A 405 12.91 -24.23 -9.16
C LYS A 405 13.29 -25.62 -9.60
N TRP A 406 12.29 -26.46 -9.79
CA TRP A 406 12.42 -27.79 -10.33
C TRP A 406 11.84 -27.84 -11.74
N ASN A 407 12.62 -28.33 -12.71
CA ASN A 407 12.16 -28.56 -14.08
C ASN A 407 12.61 -29.93 -14.49
N ASP A 408 11.68 -30.76 -14.98
CA ASP A 408 12.01 -32.10 -15.43
C ASP A 408 11.08 -32.55 -16.55
N GLN A 409 11.43 -33.66 -17.18
CA GLN A 409 10.68 -34.29 -18.25
C GLN A 409 10.59 -35.81 -18.00
N ILE A 410 9.39 -36.34 -18.17
CA ILE A 410 9.11 -37.78 -18.08
C ILE A 410 8.74 -38.28 -19.47
N GLY A 411 9.58 -39.15 -20.05
CA GLY A 411 9.43 -39.57 -21.45
C GLY A 411 9.51 -38.33 -22.40
N ASP A 412 8.97 -38.49 -23.62
CA ASP A 412 9.11 -37.46 -24.66
C ASP A 412 8.04 -36.37 -24.60
N ASN A 413 6.92 -36.63 -23.94
CA ASN A 413 5.72 -35.83 -24.07
C ASN A 413 5.27 -35.09 -22.79
N PHE A 414 5.82 -35.45 -21.61
CA PHE A 414 5.41 -34.82 -20.37
C PHE A 414 6.54 -34.01 -19.76
N ARG A 415 6.38 -32.69 -19.75
CA ARG A 415 7.30 -31.74 -19.08
C ARG A 415 6.56 -31.10 -17.93
N TYR A 416 7.25 -30.91 -16.81
CA TYR A 416 6.67 -30.22 -15.66
C TYR A 416 7.67 -29.33 -14.96
N ASN A 417 7.18 -28.30 -14.30
CA ASN A 417 7.94 -27.39 -13.49
C ASN A 417 7.23 -27.07 -12.18
N VAL A 418 8.02 -26.91 -11.13
CA VAL A 418 7.56 -26.44 -9.82
C VAL A 418 8.53 -25.37 -9.34
N GLY A 419 8.03 -24.18 -9.01
CA GLY A 419 8.81 -23.08 -8.47
C GLY A 419 8.22 -22.63 -7.14
N LEU A 420 9.02 -22.62 -6.09
CA LEU A 420 8.67 -22.11 -4.77
C LEU A 420 9.54 -20.88 -4.48
N ASN A 421 8.89 -19.78 -4.09
CA ASN A 421 9.54 -18.62 -3.47
C ASN A 421 9.01 -18.50 -2.04
N LEU A 422 9.89 -18.36 -1.08
CA LEU A 422 9.57 -18.17 0.32
C LEU A 422 10.41 -17.05 0.89
N MET A 423 9.78 -16.09 1.57
CA MET A 423 10.48 -14.99 2.21
C MET A 423 10.03 -14.80 3.66
N TYR A 424 10.95 -14.37 4.47
CA TYR A 424 10.74 -13.89 5.83
C TYR A 424 11.33 -12.50 6.00
N ASN A 425 10.59 -11.60 6.62
CA ASN A 425 10.99 -10.22 6.84
C ASN A 425 10.64 -9.76 8.25
N GLN A 426 11.58 -9.14 8.91
CA GLN A 426 11.41 -8.49 10.21
C GLN A 426 11.98 -7.08 10.20
N ASN A 427 11.46 -6.23 11.07
CA ASN A 427 12.03 -4.92 11.34
C ASN A 427 11.88 -4.54 12.83
N ARG A 428 12.69 -3.57 13.26
CA ARG A 428 12.62 -2.98 14.62
C ARG A 428 12.91 -1.50 14.55
N VAL A 429 12.08 -0.73 15.21
CA VAL A 429 12.36 0.69 15.51
C VAL A 429 13.43 0.72 16.60
N VAL A 430 14.60 1.28 16.30
CA VAL A 430 15.73 1.34 17.24
C VAL A 430 15.70 2.67 17.98
N GLU A 431 15.42 3.77 17.28
CA GLU A 431 15.30 5.10 17.87
C GLU A 431 14.22 5.90 17.15
N ARG A 432 13.36 6.58 17.91
CA ARG A 432 12.26 7.39 17.36
C ARG A 432 12.08 8.76 18.03
N LYS A 433 12.75 9.04 19.14
CA LYS A 433 12.51 10.24 19.96
C LYS A 433 11.05 10.37 20.39
N GLU A 434 10.52 9.32 21.00
CA GLU A 434 9.15 9.30 21.54
C GLU A 434 9.07 10.10 22.84
N ALA A 435 7.92 10.73 23.09
CA ALA A 435 7.63 11.28 24.42
C ALA A 435 7.77 10.19 25.50
N PRO A 436 8.23 10.55 26.71
CA PRO A 436 8.28 9.60 27.79
C PRO A 436 6.93 8.90 27.99
N GLN A 437 6.95 7.59 28.07
CA GLN A 437 5.80 6.75 28.36
C GLN A 437 5.89 6.24 29.79
N ASN A 438 4.75 5.99 30.41
CA ASN A 438 4.71 5.48 31.78
C ASN A 438 5.22 4.04 31.85
N GLU A 439 4.96 3.24 30.81
CA GLU A 439 5.29 1.82 30.79
C GLU A 439 6.14 1.46 29.56
N GLU A 440 7.05 0.49 29.71
CA GLU A 440 7.95 0.07 28.65
C GLU A 440 7.21 -0.55 27.45
N TYR A 441 6.10 -1.24 27.68
CA TYR A 441 5.32 -1.88 26.63
C TYR A 441 4.54 -0.89 25.75
N MET A 442 4.44 0.37 26.15
CA MET A 442 3.77 1.44 25.36
C MET A 442 4.67 2.00 24.25
N TYR A 443 6.01 1.91 24.41
CA TYR A 443 6.94 2.44 23.41
C TYR A 443 6.87 1.69 22.09
N GLN A 444 7.02 2.43 20.98
CA GLN A 444 7.26 1.87 19.67
C GLN A 444 8.72 1.45 19.48
N LYS A 445 9.63 2.10 20.19
CA LYS A 445 11.03 1.71 20.27
C LYS A 445 11.16 0.24 20.72
N GLY A 446 11.99 -0.54 20.03
CA GLY A 446 12.12 -1.98 20.24
C GLY A 446 11.00 -2.83 19.61
N ARG A 447 9.99 -2.22 19.01
CA ARG A 447 8.86 -2.91 18.38
C ARG A 447 8.97 -2.85 16.86
N ARG A 448 8.14 -3.66 16.19
CA ARG A 448 7.99 -3.62 14.75
C ARG A 448 7.27 -2.32 14.33
N LEU A 449 7.71 -1.72 13.24
CA LEU A 449 7.01 -0.57 12.65
C LEU A 449 5.59 -0.99 12.29
N GLY A 450 4.60 -0.19 12.71
CA GLY A 450 3.18 -0.51 12.52
C GLY A 450 2.56 -1.38 13.61
N SER A 451 3.30 -1.69 14.71
CA SER A 451 2.71 -2.32 15.90
C SER A 451 1.61 -1.45 16.49
N ARG A 452 0.45 -2.04 16.75
CA ARG A 452 -0.73 -1.33 17.27
C ARG A 452 -0.64 -1.15 18.77
N SER A 453 -1.13 -0.02 19.27
CA SER A 453 -1.36 0.22 20.70
C SER A 453 -2.79 -0.24 21.01
N GLN A 454 -2.95 -1.21 21.89
CA GLN A 454 -4.24 -1.85 22.11
C GLN A 454 -4.34 -2.50 23.50
N TYR A 455 -5.56 -2.56 24.04
CA TYR A 455 -5.86 -3.29 25.25
C TYR A 455 -5.78 -4.80 25.00
N LYS A 456 -5.39 -5.54 26.01
CA LYS A 456 -5.50 -7.00 25.98
C LYS A 456 -6.89 -7.40 26.44
N PHE A 457 -7.72 -7.92 25.51
CA PHE A 457 -9.02 -8.52 25.84
C PHE A 457 -8.82 -9.77 26.69
N PHE A 458 -9.61 -9.88 27.77
CA PHE A 458 -9.63 -11.04 28.66
C PHE A 458 -10.78 -11.98 28.30
N GLU A 459 -12.01 -11.56 28.59
CA GLU A 459 -13.23 -12.30 28.29
C GLU A 459 -14.44 -11.37 28.28
N TYR A 460 -15.63 -11.91 27.97
CA TYR A 460 -16.88 -11.20 28.13
C TYR A 460 -17.34 -11.25 29.58
N TYR A 461 -17.72 -10.10 30.13
CA TYR A 461 -18.16 -9.97 31.50
C TYR A 461 -19.36 -10.86 31.82
N ASN A 462 -19.25 -11.58 32.92
CA ASN A 462 -20.35 -12.27 33.59
C ASN A 462 -20.23 -11.93 35.09
N SER A 463 -21.28 -11.30 35.63
CA SER A 463 -21.29 -10.80 37.01
C SER A 463 -21.07 -11.88 38.07
N GLU A 464 -21.38 -13.14 37.76
CA GLU A 464 -21.24 -14.27 38.70
C GLU A 464 -19.84 -14.91 38.63
N THR A 465 -19.18 -14.93 37.47
CA THR A 465 -17.98 -15.75 37.25
C THR A 465 -16.74 -14.93 36.96
N THR A 466 -16.81 -13.83 36.18
CA THR A 466 -15.65 -13.11 35.68
C THR A 466 -14.75 -12.53 36.78
N PRO A 467 -15.27 -11.93 37.89
CA PRO A 467 -14.39 -11.41 38.93
C PRO A 467 -13.54 -12.49 39.62
N ALA A 468 -14.15 -13.67 39.85
CA ALA A 468 -13.42 -14.80 40.42
C ALA A 468 -12.40 -15.41 39.46
N HIS A 469 -12.77 -15.55 38.18
CA HIS A 469 -11.90 -16.06 37.14
C HIS A 469 -10.71 -15.11 36.87
N TYR A 470 -10.94 -13.79 36.85
CA TYR A 470 -9.88 -12.80 36.73
C TYR A 470 -8.86 -12.94 37.87
N LYS A 471 -9.35 -13.06 39.11
CA LYS A 471 -8.51 -13.26 40.27
C LYS A 471 -7.74 -14.58 40.27
N GLU A 472 -8.35 -15.64 39.76
CA GLU A 472 -7.67 -16.93 39.56
C GLU A 472 -6.52 -16.83 38.54
N VAL A 473 -6.72 -16.12 37.41
CA VAL A 473 -5.74 -16.02 36.33
C VAL A 473 -4.61 -15.04 36.65
N TYR A 474 -4.94 -13.88 37.22
CA TYR A 474 -3.97 -12.78 37.44
C TYR A 474 -3.55 -12.58 38.88
N GLY A 475 -4.22 -13.23 39.83
CA GLY A 475 -3.89 -13.12 41.25
C GLY A 475 -4.33 -11.82 41.93
N THR A 476 -4.98 -10.93 41.21
CA THR A 476 -5.51 -9.63 41.66
C THR A 476 -7.02 -9.57 41.47
N ASP A 477 -7.67 -8.68 42.21
CA ASP A 477 -9.09 -8.42 41.95
C ASP A 477 -9.29 -7.82 40.55
N MET A 478 -10.47 -8.04 39.95
CA MET A 478 -10.80 -7.48 38.61
C MET A 478 -10.72 -5.95 38.70
N PRO A 479 -9.94 -5.30 37.80
CA PRO A 479 -9.79 -3.86 37.79
C PRO A 479 -11.05 -3.13 37.40
N GLU A 480 -11.16 -1.85 37.78
CA GLU A 480 -12.15 -0.95 37.23
C GLU A 480 -11.95 -0.85 35.70
N GLN A 481 -13.01 -1.12 34.94
CA GLN A 481 -12.99 -1.12 33.48
C GLN A 481 -13.20 0.28 32.91
N LEU A 482 -13.09 0.44 31.58
CA LEU A 482 -13.29 1.73 30.88
C LEU A 482 -14.67 2.35 31.13
N VAL A 483 -15.62 1.57 31.62
CA VAL A 483 -16.96 1.99 32.05
C VAL A 483 -17.26 1.43 33.44
N SER A 484 -17.96 2.21 34.25
CA SER A 484 -18.29 1.84 35.64
C SER A 484 -19.47 0.88 35.77
N ASP A 485 -20.35 0.81 34.77
CA ASP A 485 -21.60 0.00 34.78
C ASP A 485 -21.49 -1.13 33.74
N LEU A 486 -20.64 -2.13 34.02
CA LEU A 486 -20.51 -3.32 33.20
C LEU A 486 -21.77 -4.16 33.23
N LYS A 487 -22.15 -4.66 32.06
CA LYS A 487 -23.27 -5.59 31.88
C LYS A 487 -22.76 -6.91 31.29
N ASN A 488 -23.45 -8.00 31.60
CA ASN A 488 -23.08 -9.30 31.07
C ASN A 488 -22.97 -9.23 29.54
N GLY A 489 -21.83 -9.72 29.00
CA GLY A 489 -21.46 -9.66 27.60
C GLY A 489 -20.63 -8.43 27.19
N ASP A 490 -20.31 -7.51 28.11
CA ASP A 490 -19.34 -6.44 27.87
C ASP A 490 -17.92 -6.96 27.88
N CYS A 491 -17.00 -6.26 27.19
CA CYS A 491 -15.58 -6.62 27.19
C CYS A 491 -14.93 -6.33 28.54
N VAL A 492 -14.08 -7.26 28.99
CA VAL A 492 -13.18 -7.08 30.12
C VAL A 492 -11.74 -7.07 29.59
N TYR A 493 -10.96 -6.12 30.07
CA TYR A 493 -9.55 -5.93 29.69
C TYR A 493 -8.62 -6.24 30.85
N VAL A 494 -7.37 -6.52 30.49
CA VAL A 494 -6.33 -6.87 31.46
C VAL A 494 -5.60 -5.61 31.92
N ASP A 495 -5.50 -5.43 33.23
CA ASP A 495 -4.68 -4.44 33.89
C ASP A 495 -3.21 -4.87 33.77
N LEU A 496 -2.45 -4.18 32.94
CA LEU A 496 -1.07 -4.53 32.62
C LEU A 496 -0.06 -3.95 33.60
N ASN A 497 -0.39 -2.83 34.24
CA ASN A 497 0.47 -2.16 35.23
C ASN A 497 0.10 -2.48 36.68
N ASN A 498 -1.01 -3.20 36.90
CA ASN A 498 -1.55 -3.60 38.21
C ASN A 498 -1.90 -2.40 39.10
N ASP A 499 -2.44 -1.32 38.56
CA ASP A 499 -2.87 -0.15 39.31
C ASP A 499 -4.36 -0.19 39.75
N GLY A 500 -5.07 -1.27 39.38
CA GLY A 500 -6.46 -1.55 39.77
C GLY A 500 -7.51 -0.93 38.86
N LYS A 501 -7.14 -0.33 37.74
CA LYS A 501 -8.05 0.27 36.75
C LYS A 501 -7.53 0.07 35.35
N ILE A 502 -8.42 0.08 34.37
CA ILE A 502 -8.10 0.07 32.93
C ILE A 502 -8.09 1.50 32.43
N ASP A 503 -6.93 1.97 31.96
CA ASP A 503 -6.79 3.27 31.31
C ASP A 503 -5.77 3.22 30.15
N SER A 504 -5.36 4.37 29.63
CA SER A 504 -4.39 4.42 28.53
C SER A 504 -3.03 3.78 28.85
N ASN A 505 -2.70 3.59 30.13
CA ASN A 505 -1.46 2.94 30.56
C ASN A 505 -1.49 1.42 30.32
N ASP A 506 -2.67 0.81 30.12
CA ASP A 506 -2.82 -0.62 29.81
C ASP A 506 -2.77 -0.91 28.30
N MET A 507 -2.54 0.10 27.48
CA MET A 507 -2.42 -0.08 26.04
C MET A 507 -0.99 -0.50 25.68
N SER A 508 -0.84 -1.72 25.19
CA SER A 508 0.44 -2.29 24.83
C SER A 508 0.63 -2.44 23.32
N ARG A 509 1.89 -2.31 22.86
CA ARG A 509 2.32 -2.57 21.47
C ARG A 509 2.94 -3.96 21.29
N GLN A 510 2.76 -4.85 22.25
CA GLN A 510 3.38 -6.18 22.24
C GLN A 510 2.51 -7.25 21.61
N PHE A 511 1.23 -6.97 21.39
CA PHE A 511 0.27 -7.96 20.92
C PHE A 511 0.16 -7.99 19.39
N GLY A 512 -0.14 -9.17 18.88
CA GLY A 512 -0.48 -9.41 17.48
C GLY A 512 0.64 -9.17 16.47
N PHE A 513 0.24 -9.16 15.21
CA PHE A 513 1.10 -8.87 14.08
C PHE A 513 0.77 -7.49 13.49
N THR A 514 1.58 -7.03 12.54
CA THR A 514 1.31 -5.78 11.82
C THR A 514 0.50 -6.06 10.54
N ASP A 515 0.11 -5.00 9.83
CA ASP A 515 -0.53 -5.12 8.52
C ASP A 515 0.40 -5.67 7.43
N ASP A 516 1.72 -5.64 7.65
CA ASP A 516 2.70 -6.22 6.75
C ASP A 516 3.05 -7.65 7.21
N PRO A 517 2.89 -8.66 6.36
CA PRO A 517 3.17 -10.04 6.73
C PRO A 517 4.66 -10.27 7.02
N GLU A 518 4.97 -11.15 7.95
CA GLU A 518 6.35 -11.59 8.19
C GLU A 518 6.79 -12.63 7.17
N TYR A 519 5.88 -13.50 6.76
CA TYR A 519 6.14 -14.55 5.78
C TYR A 519 5.27 -14.37 4.55
N MET A 520 5.88 -14.54 3.39
CA MET A 520 5.18 -14.63 2.11
C MET A 520 5.71 -15.81 1.31
N ALA A 521 4.81 -16.50 0.60
CA ALA A 521 5.17 -17.59 -0.28
C ALA A 521 4.47 -17.46 -1.63
N GLY A 522 5.16 -17.89 -2.68
CA GLY A 522 4.62 -18.04 -4.03
C GLY A 522 4.98 -19.43 -4.56
N LEU A 523 3.97 -20.19 -4.99
CA LEU A 523 4.14 -21.49 -5.61
C LEU A 523 3.62 -21.44 -7.05
N ASN A 524 4.53 -21.66 -7.99
CA ASN A 524 4.23 -21.74 -9.42
C ASN A 524 4.37 -23.20 -9.86
N MET A 525 3.36 -23.73 -10.50
CA MET A 525 3.38 -25.09 -11.04
C MET A 525 2.89 -25.07 -12.47
N GLY A 526 3.47 -25.92 -13.30
CA GLY A 526 3.03 -26.05 -14.68
C GLY A 526 3.40 -27.41 -15.25
N PHE A 527 2.65 -27.83 -16.25
CA PHE A 527 3.02 -28.97 -17.07
C PHE A 527 2.55 -28.80 -18.51
N SER A 528 3.28 -29.43 -19.39
CA SER A 528 2.93 -29.58 -20.81
C SER A 528 2.81 -31.06 -21.16
N TRP A 529 1.69 -31.45 -21.79
CA TRP A 529 1.43 -32.80 -22.18
C TRP A 529 0.58 -32.87 -23.45
N LYS A 530 1.12 -33.45 -24.53
CA LYS A 530 0.41 -33.69 -25.79
C LYS A 530 -0.43 -32.49 -26.29
N GLY A 531 0.14 -31.29 -26.26
CA GLY A 531 -0.52 -30.06 -26.71
C GLY A 531 -1.23 -29.29 -25.59
N PHE A 532 -1.51 -29.88 -24.45
CA PHE A 532 -1.99 -29.17 -23.28
C PHE A 532 -0.84 -28.49 -22.55
N ASP A 533 -1.05 -27.23 -22.18
CA ASP A 533 -0.21 -26.46 -21.27
C ASP A 533 -1.07 -26.00 -20.09
N VAL A 534 -0.69 -26.42 -18.90
CA VAL A 534 -1.37 -26.01 -17.66
C VAL A 534 -0.37 -25.24 -16.81
N SER A 535 -0.77 -24.09 -16.32
CA SER A 535 0.02 -23.33 -15.34
C SER A 535 -0.87 -22.79 -14.23
N MET A 536 -0.35 -22.80 -13.01
CA MET A 536 -1.02 -22.25 -11.85
C MET A 536 -0.04 -21.51 -10.93
N GLN A 537 -0.55 -20.47 -10.30
CA GLN A 537 0.18 -19.67 -9.33
C GLN A 537 -0.62 -19.57 -8.05
N TRP A 538 0.00 -19.96 -6.96
CA TRP A 538 -0.50 -19.79 -5.61
C TRP A 538 0.32 -18.72 -4.89
N THR A 539 -0.35 -17.93 -4.06
CA THR A 539 0.29 -16.97 -3.15
C THR A 539 -0.24 -17.18 -1.74
N ALA A 540 0.64 -17.02 -0.77
CA ALA A 540 0.29 -17.14 0.63
C ALA A 540 1.01 -16.06 1.45
N ALA A 541 0.39 -15.65 2.56
CA ALA A 541 1.03 -14.83 3.58
C ALA A 541 0.53 -15.27 4.97
N TRP A 542 1.41 -15.14 5.96
CA TRP A 542 1.05 -15.42 7.36
C TRP A 542 1.90 -14.58 8.32
N ASN A 543 1.58 -14.66 9.60
CA ASN A 543 2.03 -13.70 10.61
C ASN A 543 1.68 -12.27 10.18
N VAL A 544 0.41 -12.07 9.91
CA VAL A 544 -0.21 -10.81 9.49
C VAL A 544 -1.57 -10.68 10.15
N SER A 545 -1.89 -9.53 10.66
CA SER A 545 -3.20 -9.25 11.26
C SER A 545 -3.81 -7.97 10.71
N ARG A 546 -5.13 -7.87 10.81
CA ARG A 546 -5.90 -6.68 10.49
C ARG A 546 -6.73 -6.28 11.69
N SER A 547 -6.70 -5.02 12.07
CA SER A 547 -7.70 -4.49 13.01
C SER A 547 -8.95 -4.16 12.22
N ILE A 548 -10.08 -4.77 12.61
CA ILE A 548 -11.37 -4.38 12.04
C ILE A 548 -11.88 -3.11 12.74
N SER A 549 -12.54 -2.23 11.99
CA SER A 549 -13.01 -0.94 12.50
C SER A 549 -14.28 -0.50 11.81
N SER A 550 -14.85 0.61 12.26
CA SER A 550 -16.07 1.19 11.69
C SER A 550 -17.21 0.16 11.64
N VAL A 551 -17.90 0.06 10.53
CA VAL A 551 -19.09 -0.82 10.34
C VAL A 551 -18.84 -2.30 10.57
N PHE A 552 -17.59 -2.76 10.46
CA PHE A 552 -17.23 -4.17 10.71
C PHE A 552 -16.97 -4.46 12.19
N ARG A 553 -16.74 -3.44 13.00
CA ARG A 553 -16.51 -3.55 14.44
C ARG A 553 -17.75 -3.20 15.24
N GLN A 554 -18.38 -2.07 14.93
CA GLN A 554 -19.49 -1.52 15.70
C GLN A 554 -20.78 -1.54 14.91
N PRO A 555 -21.82 -2.26 15.37
CA PRO A 555 -23.16 -2.16 14.80
C PRO A 555 -23.79 -0.79 15.12
N PHE A 556 -24.82 -0.42 14.40
CA PHE A 556 -25.62 0.79 14.59
C PHE A 556 -24.84 2.10 14.52
N THR A 557 -23.71 2.10 13.84
CA THR A 557 -22.84 3.27 13.70
C THR A 557 -22.93 3.87 12.31
N ASP A 558 -22.91 5.19 12.18
CA ASP A 558 -22.73 5.89 10.93
C ASP A 558 -21.59 6.92 11.01
N ARG A 559 -21.33 7.62 9.90
CA ARG A 559 -20.24 8.60 9.83
C ARG A 559 -20.58 9.96 10.41
N THR A 560 -21.86 10.28 10.50
CA THR A 560 -22.36 11.62 10.85
C THR A 560 -23.11 11.65 12.15
N ASN A 561 -23.89 10.61 12.40
CA ASN A 561 -24.68 10.44 13.61
C ASN A 561 -24.52 8.99 14.06
N SER A 562 -23.82 8.83 15.13
CA SER A 562 -23.39 7.56 15.65
C SER A 562 -24.52 6.61 16.12
N ASP A 563 -25.78 6.97 15.99
CA ASP A 563 -26.95 6.17 16.35
C ASP A 563 -27.70 5.56 15.16
N GLN A 564 -27.13 5.63 13.98
CA GLN A 564 -27.73 5.14 12.75
C GLN A 564 -26.77 4.19 12.05
N GLY A 565 -27.21 3.04 11.71
CA GLY A 565 -26.43 2.05 10.99
C GLY A 565 -27.08 0.69 11.09
N GLY A 566 -26.73 -0.20 10.17
CA GLY A 566 -27.24 -1.55 10.14
C GLY A 566 -26.51 -2.46 11.12
N LEU A 567 -27.17 -3.52 11.48
CA LEU A 567 -26.57 -4.72 12.04
C LEU A 567 -26.38 -5.71 10.88
N LEU A 568 -25.14 -6.11 10.61
CA LEU A 568 -24.87 -7.13 9.60
C LEU A 568 -25.42 -8.48 10.08
N GLU A 569 -25.99 -9.27 9.16
CA GLU A 569 -26.45 -10.62 9.46
C GLU A 569 -25.37 -11.48 10.11
N TYR A 570 -24.12 -11.32 9.68
CA TYR A 570 -22.98 -11.99 10.29
C TYR A 570 -22.84 -11.62 11.77
N MET A 571 -22.93 -10.34 12.12
CA MET A 571 -22.85 -9.88 13.51
C MET A 571 -23.97 -10.47 14.36
N LEU A 572 -25.20 -10.51 13.82
CA LEU A 572 -26.36 -11.03 14.52
C LEU A 572 -26.12 -12.48 15.04
N ASN A 573 -25.48 -13.30 14.23
CA ASN A 573 -25.23 -14.70 14.53
C ASN A 573 -23.95 -14.94 15.36
N HIS A 574 -23.07 -13.94 15.50
CA HIS A 574 -21.76 -14.07 16.15
C HIS A 574 -21.60 -13.12 17.35
N THR A 575 -22.68 -12.44 17.74
CA THR A 575 -22.72 -11.55 18.90
C THR A 575 -23.09 -12.31 20.16
N TRP A 576 -22.44 -11.98 21.26
CA TRP A 576 -22.87 -12.45 22.57
C TRP A 576 -24.28 -11.92 22.91
N THR A 577 -25.17 -12.79 23.35
CA THR A 577 -26.51 -12.42 23.82
C THR A 577 -26.85 -13.15 25.11
N PRO A 578 -27.79 -12.64 25.93
CA PRO A 578 -28.23 -13.33 27.15
C PRO A 578 -28.78 -14.73 26.87
N GLU A 579 -29.42 -14.93 25.72
CA GLU A 579 -29.97 -16.21 25.28
C GLU A 579 -28.92 -17.19 24.80
N ASN A 580 -27.78 -16.67 24.34
CA ASN A 580 -26.61 -17.44 23.91
C ASN A 580 -25.34 -16.80 24.45
N PRO A 581 -25.01 -17.01 25.73
CA PRO A 581 -23.84 -16.39 26.38
C PRO A 581 -22.56 -17.11 26.00
N ASN A 582 -22.20 -17.06 24.71
CA ASN A 582 -21.03 -17.70 24.17
C ASN A 582 -19.74 -16.94 24.55
N PRO A 583 -18.84 -17.52 25.34
CA PRO A 583 -17.57 -16.87 25.74
C PRO A 583 -16.62 -16.68 24.54
N ASN A 584 -16.80 -17.42 23.46
CA ASN A 584 -16.03 -17.33 22.21
C ASN A 584 -16.77 -16.55 21.11
N ALA A 585 -17.80 -15.76 21.45
CA ALA A 585 -18.45 -14.89 20.48
C ALA A 585 -17.44 -13.96 19.84
N GLU A 586 -17.62 -13.63 18.57
CA GLU A 586 -16.71 -12.72 17.87
C GLU A 586 -17.01 -11.25 18.20
N TYR A 587 -18.20 -10.96 18.70
CA TYR A 587 -18.68 -9.64 19.08
C TYR A 587 -19.22 -9.63 20.50
N PRO A 588 -18.99 -8.56 21.26
CA PRO A 588 -19.63 -8.35 22.56
C PRO A 588 -21.14 -8.19 22.38
N ARG A 589 -21.88 -8.07 23.47
CA ARG A 589 -23.28 -7.68 23.38
C ARG A 589 -23.42 -6.42 22.55
N ALA A 590 -24.43 -6.38 21.71
CA ALA A 590 -24.69 -5.21 20.86
C ALA A 590 -25.13 -4.01 21.71
N THR A 591 -24.48 -2.88 21.51
CA THR A 591 -24.79 -1.62 22.17
C THR A 591 -25.00 -0.53 21.13
N PHE A 592 -25.89 0.42 21.48
CA PHE A 592 -25.94 1.67 20.75
C PHE A 592 -24.68 2.49 21.08
N ILE A 593 -24.45 3.48 20.37
CA ILE A 593 -23.37 4.44 20.27
C ILE A 593 -22.65 4.79 21.57
N ASN A 594 -21.40 5.32 21.37
CA ASN A 594 -20.53 5.84 22.43
C ASN A 594 -20.14 4.81 23.49
N ASP A 595 -20.24 3.53 23.16
CA ASP A 595 -19.68 2.49 23.99
C ASP A 595 -18.15 2.47 23.79
N THR A 596 -17.49 3.21 24.66
CA THR A 596 -16.03 3.33 24.67
C THR A 596 -15.34 2.08 25.21
N ASN A 597 -16.08 1.15 25.84
CA ASN A 597 -15.56 -0.09 26.37
C ASN A 597 -15.58 -1.20 25.31
N ASN A 598 -16.74 -1.58 24.83
CA ASN A 598 -16.88 -2.74 23.95
C ASN A 598 -16.14 -2.59 22.62
N TYR A 599 -16.00 -1.37 22.12
CA TYR A 599 -15.37 -1.08 20.82
C TYR A 599 -14.03 -0.37 20.93
N ALA A 600 -13.40 -0.41 22.10
CA ALA A 600 -12.03 0.07 22.29
C ALA A 600 -11.02 -0.71 21.42
N GLU A 601 -9.91 -0.05 21.04
CA GLU A 601 -8.83 -0.73 20.33
C GLU A 601 -8.25 -1.83 21.21
N SER A 602 -8.45 -3.09 20.83
CA SER A 602 -8.07 -4.24 21.62
C SER A 602 -7.73 -5.46 20.77
N THR A 603 -7.16 -6.47 21.39
CA THR A 603 -6.83 -7.73 20.74
C THR A 603 -8.05 -8.50 20.24
N LEU A 604 -9.25 -8.21 20.76
CA LEU A 604 -10.50 -8.75 20.24
C LEU A 604 -10.71 -8.37 18.76
N TRP A 605 -10.37 -7.13 18.41
CA TRP A 605 -10.60 -6.57 17.09
C TRP A 605 -9.44 -6.79 16.13
N GLU A 606 -8.35 -7.40 16.61
CA GLU A 606 -7.25 -7.82 15.78
C GLU A 606 -7.49 -9.24 15.25
N LYS A 607 -7.66 -9.37 13.95
CA LYS A 607 -8.00 -10.64 13.29
C LYS A 607 -6.83 -11.17 12.48
N ASP A 608 -6.63 -12.49 12.51
CA ASP A 608 -5.62 -13.17 11.71
C ASP A 608 -5.99 -13.06 10.21
N ALA A 609 -5.12 -12.43 9.45
CA ALA A 609 -5.33 -12.18 8.02
C ALA A 609 -4.44 -13.08 7.12
N LYS A 610 -3.97 -14.21 7.65
CA LYS A 610 -3.26 -15.19 6.83
C LYS A 610 -4.14 -15.70 5.70
N TYR A 611 -3.51 -16.03 4.57
CA TYR A 611 -4.25 -16.56 3.43
C TYR A 611 -3.40 -17.48 2.56
N LEU A 612 -4.10 -18.33 1.80
CA LEU A 612 -3.60 -19.06 0.65
C LEU A 612 -4.55 -18.84 -0.53
N ARG A 613 -4.03 -18.34 -1.66
CA ARG A 613 -4.83 -17.95 -2.82
C ARG A 613 -4.33 -18.59 -4.11
N LEU A 614 -5.25 -19.20 -4.87
CA LEU A 614 -5.02 -19.52 -6.27
C LEU A 614 -5.19 -18.24 -7.10
N LYS A 615 -4.05 -17.58 -7.34
CA LYS A 615 -3.97 -16.28 -8.00
C LYS A 615 -4.27 -16.37 -9.48
N ASN A 616 -3.64 -17.35 -10.14
CA ASN A 616 -3.80 -17.59 -11.58
C ASN A 616 -3.91 -19.07 -11.84
N LEU A 617 -4.78 -19.44 -12.77
CA LEU A 617 -4.86 -20.76 -13.38
C LEU A 617 -5.06 -20.56 -14.88
N GLN A 618 -4.23 -21.17 -15.70
CA GLN A 618 -4.41 -21.20 -17.14
C GLN A 618 -4.35 -22.65 -17.64
N ILE A 619 -5.28 -23.00 -18.48
CA ILE A 619 -5.33 -24.25 -19.24
C ILE A 619 -5.36 -23.87 -20.70
N ALA A 620 -4.32 -24.22 -21.44
CA ALA A 620 -4.20 -23.92 -22.86
C ALA A 620 -4.01 -25.20 -23.66
N TYR A 621 -4.50 -25.18 -24.90
CA TYR A 621 -4.30 -26.24 -25.87
C TYR A 621 -3.68 -25.69 -27.15
N ASN A 622 -2.55 -26.25 -27.54
CA ASN A 622 -1.83 -25.91 -28.77
C ASN A 622 -2.27 -26.87 -29.87
N PHE A 623 -2.93 -26.32 -30.86
CA PHE A 623 -3.42 -27.11 -31.99
C PHE A 623 -2.28 -27.36 -32.97
N ASN A 624 -2.27 -28.56 -33.54
CA ASN A 624 -1.43 -28.95 -34.67
C ASN A 624 -2.34 -29.65 -35.71
N LEU A 625 -3.06 -28.84 -36.47
CA LEU A 625 -4.07 -29.32 -37.38
C LEU A 625 -3.64 -29.09 -38.84
N PRO A 626 -3.93 -30.01 -39.77
CA PRO A 626 -3.48 -29.92 -41.17
C PRO A 626 -3.91 -28.63 -41.89
N PHE A 627 -5.07 -28.06 -41.55
CA PHE A 627 -5.56 -26.82 -42.18
C PHE A 627 -4.71 -25.59 -41.84
N MET A 628 -3.97 -25.62 -40.70
CA MET A 628 -3.10 -24.50 -40.30
C MET A 628 -2.05 -24.20 -41.35
N LYS A 629 -1.50 -25.26 -41.99
CA LYS A 629 -0.53 -25.08 -43.07
C LYS A 629 -1.15 -24.38 -44.31
N LYS A 630 -2.42 -24.65 -44.60
CA LYS A 630 -3.15 -24.00 -45.69
C LYS A 630 -3.38 -22.50 -45.42
N LEU A 631 -3.60 -22.14 -44.15
CA LEU A 631 -3.80 -20.76 -43.70
C LEU A 631 -2.49 -20.04 -43.37
N LYS A 632 -1.32 -20.66 -43.57
CA LYS A 632 -0.01 -20.15 -43.17
C LYS A 632 0.08 -19.81 -41.68
N LEU A 633 -0.68 -20.54 -40.85
CA LEU A 633 -0.61 -20.42 -39.41
C LEU A 633 0.54 -21.28 -38.87
N ASN A 634 1.49 -20.66 -38.17
CA ASN A 634 2.59 -21.33 -37.49
C ASN A 634 2.17 -21.83 -36.11
N THR A 635 1.29 -21.09 -35.45
CA THR A 635 0.79 -21.45 -34.13
C THR A 635 -0.71 -21.12 -33.99
N MET A 636 -1.43 -21.99 -33.30
CA MET A 636 -2.82 -21.76 -32.87
C MET A 636 -2.99 -22.31 -31.47
N GLN A 637 -3.32 -21.45 -30.51
CA GLN A 637 -3.51 -21.82 -29.12
C GLN A 637 -4.86 -21.26 -28.63
N LEU A 638 -5.65 -22.10 -27.98
CA LEU A 638 -6.84 -21.70 -27.23
C LEU A 638 -6.52 -21.84 -25.75
N ALA A 639 -6.74 -20.78 -24.97
CA ALA A 639 -6.46 -20.77 -23.53
C ALA A 639 -7.66 -20.25 -22.73
N LEU A 640 -8.00 -20.97 -21.67
CA LEU A 640 -8.90 -20.56 -20.61
C LEU A 640 -8.05 -20.14 -19.42
N SER A 641 -8.22 -18.91 -18.95
CA SER A 641 -7.49 -18.37 -17.80
C SER A 641 -8.46 -17.87 -16.74
N GLY A 642 -8.09 -18.07 -15.48
CA GLY A 642 -8.84 -17.59 -14.34
C GLY A 642 -7.93 -16.89 -13.33
N TYR A 643 -8.43 -15.80 -12.75
CA TYR A 643 -7.71 -14.99 -11.77
C TYR A 643 -8.46 -14.92 -10.45
N ASN A 644 -7.74 -14.99 -9.33
CA ASN A 644 -8.28 -14.94 -7.96
C ASN A 644 -9.38 -15.96 -7.69
N LEU A 645 -9.19 -17.19 -8.18
CA LEU A 645 -10.26 -18.22 -8.23
C LEU A 645 -10.65 -18.73 -6.85
N LEU A 646 -9.66 -18.99 -5.98
CA LEU A 646 -9.86 -19.56 -4.64
C LEU A 646 -9.04 -18.75 -3.63
N THR A 647 -9.63 -18.48 -2.48
CA THR A 647 -8.92 -17.88 -1.33
C THR A 647 -9.34 -18.61 -0.07
N PHE A 648 -8.36 -19.14 0.65
CA PHE A 648 -8.53 -19.76 1.96
C PHE A 648 -7.95 -18.80 3.00
N THR A 649 -8.79 -18.30 3.91
CA THR A 649 -8.41 -17.33 4.93
C THR A 649 -9.40 -17.41 6.09
N PRO A 650 -8.97 -17.21 7.35
CA PRO A 650 -9.87 -16.96 8.47
C PRO A 650 -10.42 -15.52 8.47
N TYR A 651 -9.85 -14.62 7.65
CA TYR A 651 -10.26 -13.22 7.60
C TYR A 651 -11.47 -13.03 6.68
N PHE A 652 -12.61 -12.73 7.27
CA PHE A 652 -13.90 -12.67 6.56
C PHE A 652 -14.27 -11.24 6.09
N TRP A 653 -13.85 -10.19 6.80
CA TRP A 653 -14.41 -8.83 6.67
C TRP A 653 -14.04 -8.10 5.38
N SER A 654 -12.90 -8.43 4.78
CA SER A 654 -12.48 -7.89 3.49
C SER A 654 -11.43 -8.80 2.84
N ASP A 655 -10.83 -8.36 1.73
CA ASP A 655 -9.72 -9.10 1.15
C ASP A 655 -8.51 -9.09 2.09
N PRO A 656 -7.91 -10.26 2.45
CA PRO A 656 -6.78 -10.33 3.38
C PRO A 656 -5.52 -9.62 2.88
N GLU A 657 -5.36 -9.38 1.57
CA GLU A 657 -4.27 -8.57 1.02
C GLU A 657 -4.52 -7.06 1.17
N SER A 658 -5.77 -6.65 1.43
CA SER A 658 -6.11 -5.23 1.57
C SER A 658 -5.72 -4.70 2.94
N LYS A 659 -5.03 -3.55 2.96
CA LYS A 659 -4.75 -2.79 4.20
C LYS A 659 -5.91 -1.87 4.60
N ALA A 660 -7.01 -1.85 3.84
CA ALA A 660 -8.17 -1.01 4.15
C ALA A 660 -8.95 -1.59 5.33
N SER A 661 -8.57 -1.19 6.52
CA SER A 661 -9.23 -1.58 7.77
C SER A 661 -10.45 -0.70 8.11
N ASN A 662 -10.55 0.49 7.52
CA ASN A 662 -11.44 1.55 7.97
C ASN A 662 -12.67 1.79 7.09
N SER A 663 -12.77 1.10 5.96
CA SER A 663 -13.91 1.26 5.05
C SER A 663 -14.11 0.01 4.23
N PRO A 664 -15.35 -0.34 3.90
CA PRO A 664 -15.63 -1.36 2.91
C PRO A 664 -14.90 -1.01 1.60
N SER A 665 -14.01 -1.88 1.17
CA SER A 665 -13.35 -1.75 -0.14
C SER A 665 -14.11 -2.57 -1.16
N TYR A 666 -14.01 -2.18 -2.44
CA TYR A 666 -14.60 -2.97 -3.51
C TYR A 666 -14.01 -4.39 -3.49
N PRO A 667 -14.84 -5.44 -3.48
CA PRO A 667 -14.35 -6.81 -3.40
C PRO A 667 -13.44 -7.16 -4.58
N LEU A 668 -12.40 -7.95 -4.29
CA LEU A 668 -11.53 -8.46 -5.34
C LEU A 668 -12.31 -9.38 -6.28
N THR A 669 -12.29 -9.06 -7.56
CA THR A 669 -13.05 -9.81 -8.57
C THR A 669 -12.37 -11.10 -8.98
N LYS A 670 -13.16 -12.14 -9.21
CA LYS A 670 -12.74 -13.32 -9.97
C LYS A 670 -12.93 -13.01 -11.46
N THR A 671 -11.91 -13.27 -12.24
CA THR A 671 -11.95 -13.00 -13.68
C THR A 671 -11.71 -14.29 -14.45
N TYR A 672 -12.51 -14.52 -15.47
CA TYR A 672 -12.36 -15.63 -16.41
C TYR A 672 -12.15 -15.06 -17.80
N SER A 673 -11.18 -15.58 -18.52
CA SER A 673 -10.83 -15.12 -19.85
C SER A 673 -10.64 -16.31 -20.80
N LEU A 674 -11.24 -16.21 -21.96
CA LEU A 674 -10.99 -17.12 -23.07
C LEU A 674 -10.19 -16.37 -24.12
N SER A 675 -9.04 -16.91 -24.52
CA SER A 675 -8.15 -16.28 -25.50
C SER A 675 -7.78 -17.24 -26.63
N LEU A 676 -7.78 -16.73 -27.85
CA LEU A 676 -7.29 -17.40 -29.05
C LEU A 676 -6.06 -16.66 -29.55
N LYS A 677 -4.92 -17.35 -29.60
CA LYS A 677 -3.66 -16.83 -30.15
C LYS A 677 -3.37 -17.48 -31.48
N LEU A 678 -3.20 -16.67 -32.49
CA LEU A 678 -2.81 -17.08 -33.83
C LEU A 678 -1.45 -16.46 -34.17
N GLY A 679 -0.52 -17.27 -34.69
CA GLY A 679 0.76 -16.81 -35.20
C GLY A 679 0.91 -17.22 -36.64
N PHE A 680 1.29 -16.28 -37.51
CA PHE A 680 1.44 -16.43 -38.93
C PHE A 680 2.91 -16.55 -39.33
#